data_9fb9ea034fd77b8cdc8917bbe58f1015
#
_entry.id   9fb9ea034fd77b8cdc8917bbe58f1015
#
_cell.length_a   1.000
_cell.length_b   1.000
_cell.length_c   1.000
_cell.angle_alpha   90.00
_cell.angle_beta   90.00
_cell.angle_gamma   90.00
#
_symmetry.space_group_name_H-M   'P 1'
#
loop_
_entity.id
_entity.type
_entity.pdbx_description
1 polymer ?
#
loop_
_entity_poly.entity_id
_entity_poly.type
_entity_poly.pdbx_seq_one_letter_code
_entity_poly.pdbx_strand_id
1 'polypeptide(L)'
;MFDLALGFLRGREFDMAADLCRDALLEEPRDDKIRVLLGTVLVRQNKFAEAEKELRDVIARFPDIPKANRELGNALIAQGKGEEAIRCYKRVIELTPENPAAHRDLAMAYKTLGQRSEAERALDESFELDPERRELVTALEHQQAGEFGKAEIICREILRRDPRNVNATRMLGTLARDLGKPRLAARMLRNAVKIAPDFFGAQIDLARALIEIDELDECVPVVMEAIKLQPELPQPYSLLGNLHTKRGKFEEAVAAYKQALDKQPNHGSSLAGMGHALKTIGRQEESIDTYRDCIRKFPEFGEAYWALANLKTFRFSDDEVATMEKAVANEKLSDETRVNFNYSLGKSYEDSGDYDRAFAAYARGNALRRPNENYDPVHTETVHDQLIESISGEFLQQNEGNGCPDDAPIFIVGLPRSGSTLIEQILASHSLVDGTHELPDLPRIIKTINDQRPGGVGYPMALQHYGKELATLGEQYIETTARYRKGAPHFTDKMPNNFASIGLIAAILPNATIINARRHPLDSCMGCFKQLFYKGQSFTYDLVELGEYYLEYERLMAHWHEILPGKILDIHYEQMVADQENQTRKLIEHCGLPWEDRVLRFYETDRAVITASSEQVRQPIYSKSVNSWRRFESHLKPLIEVLEPLLRKLPRDEQPTVLH
;
A
#
# COMPACT_ATOMS: atom_id res chain seq x y z
N MET A 1 41.13 16.01 22.66
CA MET A 1 40.73 14.66 22.19
C MET A 1 39.32 14.27 22.65
N PHE A 2 39.00 14.34 23.97
CA PHE A 2 37.63 13.94 24.48
C PHE A 2 36.47 14.68 23.79
N ASP A 3 36.51 16.00 23.70
CA ASP A 3 35.41 16.77 23.08
C ASP A 3 35.26 16.49 21.59
N LEU A 4 36.36 16.24 20.89
CA LEU A 4 36.33 15.86 19.46
C LEU A 4 35.74 14.48 19.28
N ALA A 5 36.14 13.47 20.09
CA ALA A 5 35.58 12.13 20.06
C ALA A 5 34.09 12.14 20.44
N LEU A 6 33.69 12.99 21.41
CA LEU A 6 32.29 13.20 21.77
C LEU A 6 31.49 13.85 20.61
N GLY A 7 32.14 14.75 19.86
CA GLY A 7 31.58 15.33 18.63
C GLY A 7 31.28 14.26 17.57
N PHE A 8 32.23 13.38 17.29
CA PHE A 8 32.03 12.24 16.36
C PHE A 8 30.96 11.25 16.86
N LEU A 9 30.94 10.96 18.17
CA LEU A 9 29.87 10.15 18.75
C LEU A 9 28.48 10.77 18.53
N ARG A 10 28.34 12.09 18.73
CA ARG A 10 27.10 12.83 18.48
C ARG A 10 26.76 12.87 16.98
N GLY A 11 27.76 12.98 16.11
CA GLY A 11 27.64 12.90 14.66
C GLY A 11 27.40 11.47 14.13
N ARG A 12 27.40 10.47 15.03
CA ARG A 12 27.26 9.02 14.71
C ARG A 12 28.40 8.45 13.85
N GLU A 13 29.53 9.11 13.84
CA GLU A 13 30.76 8.65 13.21
C GLU A 13 31.55 7.76 14.18
N PHE A 14 30.97 6.58 14.49
CA PHE A 14 31.42 5.71 15.59
C PHE A 14 32.82 5.18 15.38
N ASP A 15 33.23 4.87 14.15
CA ASP A 15 34.57 4.37 13.88
C ASP A 15 35.60 5.47 14.16
N MET A 16 35.38 6.69 13.68
CA MET A 16 36.29 7.84 13.97
C MET A 16 36.30 8.15 15.47
N ALA A 17 35.15 8.08 16.14
CA ALA A 17 35.10 8.27 17.59
C ALA A 17 35.91 7.21 18.35
N ALA A 18 35.81 5.94 17.94
CA ALA A 18 36.54 4.83 18.56
C ALA A 18 38.06 4.96 18.34
N ASP A 19 38.48 5.24 17.11
CA ASP A 19 39.89 5.38 16.77
C ASP A 19 40.52 6.54 17.54
N LEU A 20 39.84 7.70 17.58
CA LEU A 20 40.32 8.86 18.34
C LEU A 20 40.41 8.59 19.85
N CYS A 21 39.47 7.81 20.41
CA CYS A 21 39.56 7.38 21.80
C CYS A 21 40.73 6.41 22.03
N ARG A 22 40.99 5.48 21.10
CA ARG A 22 42.15 4.57 21.18
C ARG A 22 43.46 5.30 21.12
N ASP A 23 43.61 6.25 20.18
CA ASP A 23 44.82 7.08 20.04
C ASP A 23 45.05 7.89 21.32
N ALA A 24 44.03 8.51 21.88
CA ALA A 24 44.12 9.22 23.14
C ALA A 24 44.53 8.33 24.31
N LEU A 25 44.09 7.07 24.35
CA LEU A 25 44.46 6.09 25.37
C LEU A 25 45.89 5.53 25.16
N LEU A 26 46.47 5.66 23.96
CA LEU A 26 47.92 5.40 23.75
C LEU A 26 48.79 6.47 24.40
N GLU A 27 48.35 7.73 24.36
CA GLU A 27 49.04 8.84 25.00
C GLU A 27 48.83 8.87 26.53
N GLU A 28 47.57 8.72 26.96
CA GLU A 28 47.16 8.70 28.37
C GLU A 28 46.39 7.42 28.73
N PRO A 29 47.08 6.28 29.00
CA PRO A 29 46.44 4.96 29.23
C PRO A 29 45.47 4.90 30.42
N ARG A 30 45.55 5.91 31.33
CA ARG A 30 44.71 6.00 32.53
C ARG A 30 43.63 7.06 32.47
N ASP A 31 43.32 7.61 31.30
CA ASP A 31 42.18 8.53 31.15
C ASP A 31 40.86 7.75 31.16
N ASP A 32 40.28 7.68 32.34
CA ASP A 32 39.01 6.95 32.58
C ASP A 32 37.84 7.60 31.87
N LYS A 33 37.84 8.91 31.63
CA LYS A 33 36.77 9.61 30.88
C LYS A 33 36.77 9.16 29.42
N ILE A 34 37.93 9.11 28.80
CA ILE A 34 38.07 8.64 27.42
C ILE A 34 37.72 7.15 27.34
N ARG A 35 38.12 6.35 28.35
CA ARG A 35 37.80 4.93 28.38
C ARG A 35 36.28 4.66 28.51
N VAL A 36 35.56 5.42 29.33
CA VAL A 36 34.09 5.36 29.39
C VAL A 36 33.46 5.80 28.06
N LEU A 37 34.05 6.82 27.40
CA LEU A 37 33.57 7.25 26.07
C LEU A 37 33.81 6.15 25.04
N LEU A 38 34.98 5.52 25.02
CA LEU A 38 35.27 4.36 24.16
C LEU A 38 34.29 3.22 24.39
N GLY A 39 34.04 2.82 25.65
CA GLY A 39 33.04 1.82 26.00
C GLY A 39 31.64 2.17 25.49
N THR A 40 31.26 3.45 25.61
CA THR A 40 29.99 3.96 25.06
C THR A 40 29.94 3.81 23.52
N VAL A 41 31.01 4.19 22.83
CA VAL A 41 31.12 4.08 21.36
C VAL A 41 31.07 2.61 20.92
N LEU A 42 31.78 1.73 21.60
CA LEU A 42 31.80 0.28 21.31
C LEU A 42 30.42 -0.35 21.49
N VAL A 43 29.65 0.06 22.51
CA VAL A 43 28.23 -0.36 22.65
C VAL A 43 27.41 0.07 21.44
N ARG A 44 27.61 1.30 20.91
CA ARG A 44 26.91 1.79 19.71
C ARG A 44 27.36 1.08 18.41
N GLN A 45 28.58 0.54 18.39
CA GLN A 45 29.11 -0.29 17.29
C GLN A 45 28.69 -1.78 17.42
N ASN A 46 27.93 -2.16 18.45
CA ASN A 46 27.59 -3.55 18.79
C ASN A 46 28.82 -4.43 19.14
N LYS A 47 29.96 -3.83 19.50
CA LYS A 47 31.18 -4.51 19.94
C LYS A 47 31.14 -4.75 21.45
N PHE A 48 30.15 -5.52 21.89
CA PHE A 48 29.77 -5.64 23.30
C PHE A 48 30.87 -6.26 24.18
N ALA A 49 31.62 -7.24 23.67
CA ALA A 49 32.70 -7.86 24.43
C ALA A 49 33.87 -6.91 24.66
N GLU A 50 34.21 -6.08 23.67
CA GLU A 50 35.24 -5.05 23.82
C GLU A 50 34.76 -3.95 24.79
N ALA A 51 33.48 -3.52 24.65
CA ALA A 51 32.88 -2.55 25.55
C ALA A 51 32.89 -3.02 27.00
N GLU A 52 32.52 -4.29 27.25
CA GLU A 52 32.55 -4.89 28.59
C GLU A 52 33.95 -4.84 29.19
N LYS A 53 35.00 -5.18 28.44
CA LYS A 53 36.38 -5.17 28.91
C LYS A 53 36.80 -3.75 29.37
N GLU A 54 36.59 -2.76 28.51
CA GLU A 54 36.96 -1.36 28.79
C GLU A 54 36.19 -0.77 29.98
N LEU A 55 34.89 -1.07 30.07
CA LEU A 55 34.05 -0.55 31.15
C LEU A 55 34.30 -1.24 32.49
N ARG A 56 34.58 -2.56 32.51
CA ARG A 56 34.99 -3.27 33.74
C ARG A 56 36.28 -2.72 34.32
N ASP A 57 37.27 -2.39 33.49
CA ASP A 57 38.53 -1.80 33.93
C ASP A 57 38.33 -0.47 34.63
N VAL A 58 37.41 0.38 34.13
CA VAL A 58 37.03 1.64 34.78
C VAL A 58 36.30 1.39 36.11
N ILE A 59 35.28 0.51 36.11
CA ILE A 59 34.43 0.27 37.28
C ILE A 59 35.24 -0.39 38.41
N ALA A 60 36.26 -1.19 38.08
CA ALA A 60 37.16 -1.76 39.09
C ALA A 60 37.94 -0.69 39.87
N ARG A 61 38.21 0.44 39.25
CA ARG A 61 38.90 1.61 39.85
C ARG A 61 37.94 2.64 40.42
N PHE A 62 36.83 2.86 39.74
CA PHE A 62 35.83 3.86 40.05
C PHE A 62 34.41 3.28 39.95
N PRO A 63 33.92 2.56 40.96
CA PRO A 63 32.64 1.86 40.94
C PRO A 63 31.42 2.81 40.87
N ASP A 64 31.62 4.08 41.21
CA ASP A 64 30.55 5.09 41.38
C ASP A 64 30.35 5.99 40.18
N ILE A 65 30.70 5.53 38.98
CA ILE A 65 30.41 6.26 37.73
C ILE A 65 29.10 5.73 37.12
N PRO A 66 27.96 6.49 37.22
CA PRO A 66 26.66 6.02 36.75
C PRO A 66 26.67 5.64 35.26
N LYS A 67 27.32 6.47 34.43
CA LYS A 67 27.41 6.26 32.99
C LYS A 67 28.16 4.95 32.64
N ALA A 68 29.27 4.68 33.32
CA ALA A 68 30.04 3.44 33.09
C ALA A 68 29.23 2.20 33.47
N ASN A 69 28.57 2.21 34.63
CA ASN A 69 27.71 1.12 35.07
C ASN A 69 26.53 0.92 34.09
N ARG A 70 25.89 1.96 33.62
CA ARG A 70 24.79 1.87 32.65
C ARG A 70 25.23 1.27 31.33
N GLU A 71 26.31 1.75 30.75
CA GLU A 71 26.80 1.24 29.46
C GLU A 71 27.35 -0.20 29.60
N LEU A 72 27.93 -0.57 30.76
CA LEU A 72 28.26 -1.96 31.04
C LEU A 72 26.99 -2.85 31.10
N GLY A 73 25.94 -2.38 31.76
CA GLY A 73 24.63 -3.07 31.78
C GLY A 73 24.10 -3.30 30.38
N ASN A 74 24.16 -2.26 29.51
CA ASN A 74 23.74 -2.37 28.11
C ASN A 74 24.55 -3.42 27.34
N ALA A 75 25.89 -3.44 27.50
CA ALA A 75 26.75 -4.41 26.86
C ALA A 75 26.49 -5.84 27.36
N LEU A 76 26.18 -6.01 28.64
CA LEU A 76 25.90 -7.32 29.27
C LEU A 76 24.54 -7.89 28.83
N ILE A 77 23.48 -7.06 28.76
CA ILE A 77 22.17 -7.49 28.24
C ILE A 77 22.29 -8.00 26.81
N ALA A 78 23.00 -7.28 25.95
CA ALA A 78 23.20 -7.66 24.56
C ALA A 78 23.99 -8.99 24.41
N GLN A 79 24.76 -9.37 25.42
CA GLN A 79 25.49 -10.65 25.48
C GLN A 79 24.71 -11.77 26.21
N GLY A 80 23.45 -11.52 26.63
CA GLY A 80 22.65 -12.49 27.38
C GLY A 80 23.03 -12.64 28.86
N LYS A 81 23.92 -11.77 29.42
CA LYS A 81 24.37 -11.76 30.80
C LYS A 81 23.44 -10.93 31.70
N GLY A 82 22.14 -11.27 31.70
CA GLY A 82 21.09 -10.47 32.31
C GLY A 82 21.22 -10.21 33.80
N GLU A 83 21.63 -11.22 34.59
CA GLU A 83 21.82 -11.09 36.04
C GLU A 83 22.95 -10.09 36.40
N GLU A 84 24.00 -10.05 35.57
CA GLU A 84 25.07 -9.09 35.78
C GLU A 84 24.62 -7.66 35.39
N ALA A 85 23.86 -7.54 34.33
CA ALA A 85 23.28 -6.26 33.91
C ALA A 85 22.36 -5.67 34.96
N ILE A 86 21.53 -6.49 35.62
CA ILE A 86 20.65 -6.08 36.73
C ILE A 86 21.50 -5.46 37.87
N ARG A 87 22.65 -6.08 38.23
CA ARG A 87 23.53 -5.50 39.25
C ARG A 87 24.05 -4.12 38.84
N CYS A 88 24.43 -3.97 37.57
CA CYS A 88 24.90 -2.69 37.06
C CYS A 88 23.79 -1.63 37.12
N TYR A 89 22.57 -1.94 36.68
CA TYR A 89 21.46 -0.97 36.71
C TYR A 89 21.00 -0.63 38.13
N LYS A 90 20.99 -1.60 39.05
CA LYS A 90 20.78 -1.32 40.48
C LYS A 90 21.81 -0.34 41.03
N ARG A 91 23.08 -0.50 40.64
CA ARG A 91 24.11 0.47 41.04
C ARG A 91 23.87 1.85 40.46
N VAL A 92 23.39 1.95 39.22
CA VAL A 92 23.00 3.25 38.64
C VAL A 92 21.88 3.90 39.45
N ILE A 93 20.86 3.13 39.86
CA ILE A 93 19.74 3.62 40.68
C ILE A 93 20.22 4.07 42.06
N GLU A 94 21.11 3.34 42.72
CA GLU A 94 21.71 3.74 44.00
C GLU A 94 22.46 5.08 43.87
N LEU A 95 23.15 5.31 42.76
CA LEU A 95 23.93 6.52 42.50
C LEU A 95 23.06 7.70 42.02
N THR A 96 21.97 7.39 41.32
CA THR A 96 21.06 8.39 40.74
C THR A 96 19.59 7.92 40.87
N PRO A 97 19.03 7.94 42.08
CA PRO A 97 17.69 7.37 42.34
C PRO A 97 16.55 8.11 41.60
N GLU A 98 16.74 9.37 41.24
CA GLU A 98 15.76 10.17 40.51
C GLU A 98 15.82 9.96 38.98
N ASN A 99 16.63 9.03 38.50
CA ASN A 99 16.79 8.79 37.06
C ASN A 99 15.79 7.76 36.53
N PRO A 100 14.69 8.16 35.89
CA PRO A 100 13.67 7.21 35.41
C PRO A 100 14.21 6.27 34.34
N ALA A 101 15.27 6.67 33.61
CA ALA A 101 15.88 5.81 32.62
C ALA A 101 16.58 4.58 33.24
N ALA A 102 17.18 4.73 34.42
CA ALA A 102 17.82 3.60 35.11
C ALA A 102 16.79 2.54 35.53
N HIS A 103 15.64 2.95 36.04
CA HIS A 103 14.53 2.06 36.39
C HIS A 103 13.95 1.36 35.15
N ARG A 104 13.86 2.04 34.00
CA ARG A 104 13.45 1.42 32.73
C ARG A 104 14.44 0.37 32.22
N ASP A 105 15.74 0.68 32.30
CA ASP A 105 16.79 -0.25 31.89
C ASP A 105 16.76 -1.51 32.78
N LEU A 106 16.52 -1.33 34.08
CA LEU A 106 16.33 -2.43 35.03
C LEU A 106 15.08 -3.25 34.74
N ALA A 107 13.95 -2.59 34.44
CA ALA A 107 12.71 -3.27 34.07
C ALA A 107 12.88 -4.12 32.78
N MET A 108 13.58 -3.58 31.79
CA MET A 108 13.90 -4.32 30.56
C MET A 108 14.79 -5.55 30.83
N ALA A 109 15.78 -5.41 31.71
CA ALA A 109 16.63 -6.54 32.10
C ALA A 109 15.82 -7.65 32.80
N TYR A 110 14.94 -7.30 33.74
CA TYR A 110 14.04 -8.26 34.36
C TYR A 110 13.10 -8.93 33.37
N LYS A 111 12.53 -8.18 32.42
CA LYS A 111 11.66 -8.69 31.36
C LYS A 111 12.40 -9.72 30.48
N THR A 112 13.66 -9.45 30.12
CA THR A 112 14.50 -10.35 29.34
C THR A 112 14.74 -11.69 30.05
N LEU A 113 14.80 -11.68 31.37
CA LEU A 113 14.95 -12.88 32.21
C LEU A 113 13.60 -13.54 32.58
N GLY A 114 12.47 -13.01 32.10
CA GLY A 114 11.13 -13.54 32.41
C GLY A 114 10.63 -13.21 33.82
N GLN A 115 11.31 -12.33 34.57
CA GLN A 115 10.98 -11.90 35.92
C GLN A 115 9.93 -10.80 35.89
N ARG A 116 8.66 -11.18 35.63
CA ARG A 116 7.59 -10.22 35.33
C ARG A 116 7.26 -9.25 36.48
N SER A 117 7.16 -9.78 37.69
CA SER A 117 6.78 -8.98 38.89
C SER A 117 7.81 -7.90 39.20
N GLU A 118 9.09 -8.23 39.07
CA GLU A 118 10.19 -7.29 39.28
C GLU A 118 10.26 -6.26 38.17
N ALA A 119 9.98 -6.68 36.93
CA ALA A 119 9.92 -5.76 35.78
C ALA A 119 8.79 -4.75 35.93
N GLU A 120 7.60 -5.18 36.34
CA GLU A 120 6.44 -4.28 36.59
C GLU A 120 6.76 -3.27 37.69
N ARG A 121 7.33 -3.71 38.83
CA ARG A 121 7.70 -2.83 39.92
C ARG A 121 8.72 -1.77 39.49
N ALA A 122 9.79 -2.18 38.80
CA ALA A 122 10.78 -1.23 38.32
C ALA A 122 10.21 -0.26 37.27
N LEU A 123 9.23 -0.68 36.49
CA LEU A 123 8.52 0.16 35.54
C LEU A 123 7.63 1.18 36.26
N ASP A 124 6.90 0.77 37.28
CA ASP A 124 6.06 1.68 38.09
C ASP A 124 6.91 2.76 38.77
N GLU A 125 8.06 2.39 39.37
CA GLU A 125 9.02 3.34 39.92
C GLU A 125 9.51 4.35 38.85
N SER A 126 9.78 3.87 37.63
CA SER A 126 10.12 4.77 36.51
C SER A 126 8.99 5.75 36.16
N PHE A 127 7.74 5.28 36.22
CA PHE A 127 6.57 6.13 35.93
C PHE A 127 6.24 7.15 37.04
N GLU A 128 6.55 6.82 38.30
CA GLU A 128 6.45 7.80 39.37
C GLU A 128 7.41 8.98 39.18
N LEU A 129 8.60 8.68 38.61
CA LEU A 129 9.62 9.69 38.32
C LEU A 129 9.40 10.42 36.98
N ASP A 130 8.58 9.87 36.09
CA ASP A 130 8.26 10.41 34.75
C ASP A 130 6.76 10.21 34.43
N PRO A 131 5.87 10.99 35.09
CA PRO A 131 4.43 10.84 34.90
C PRO A 131 3.96 11.08 33.46
N GLU A 132 4.61 11.99 32.73
CA GLU A 132 4.28 12.27 31.32
C GLU A 132 4.49 11.04 30.44
N ARG A 133 5.56 10.31 30.69
CA ARG A 133 5.82 9.06 29.95
C ARG A 133 4.78 7.99 30.27
N ARG A 134 4.30 7.92 31.51
CA ARG A 134 3.19 7.04 31.90
C ARG A 134 1.94 7.35 31.08
N GLU A 135 1.57 8.64 30.98
CA GLU A 135 0.43 9.09 30.18
C GLU A 135 0.59 8.70 28.69
N LEU A 136 1.79 8.87 28.11
CA LEU A 136 2.07 8.48 26.72
C LEU A 136 1.97 6.95 26.52
N VAL A 137 2.40 6.15 27.49
CA VAL A 137 2.24 4.68 27.41
C VAL A 137 0.77 4.30 27.50
N THR A 138 0.00 4.91 28.42
CA THR A 138 -1.45 4.70 28.53
C THR A 138 -2.17 5.10 27.22
N ALA A 139 -1.76 6.21 26.61
CA ALA A 139 -2.32 6.63 25.32
C ALA A 139 -2.01 5.61 24.21
N LEU A 140 -0.81 5.03 24.20
CA LEU A 140 -0.43 3.98 23.25
C LEU A 140 -1.24 2.68 23.47
N GLU A 141 -1.49 2.30 24.72
CA GLU A 141 -2.34 1.15 25.07
C GLU A 141 -3.78 1.35 24.56
N HIS A 142 -4.36 2.54 24.78
CA HIS A 142 -5.67 2.89 24.22
C HIS A 142 -5.67 2.87 22.69
N GLN A 143 -4.62 3.37 22.02
CA GLN A 143 -4.50 3.29 20.57
C GLN A 143 -4.48 1.85 20.09
N GLN A 144 -3.71 0.96 20.74
CA GLN A 144 -3.65 -0.47 20.41
C GLN A 144 -4.97 -1.20 20.67
N ALA A 145 -5.73 -0.77 21.66
CA ALA A 145 -7.07 -1.28 21.96
C ALA A 145 -8.17 -0.72 21.01
N GLY A 146 -7.83 0.16 20.07
CA GLY A 146 -8.79 0.82 19.18
C GLY A 146 -9.59 1.96 19.86
N GLU A 147 -9.25 2.32 21.09
CA GLU A 147 -9.91 3.37 21.87
C GLU A 147 -9.34 4.77 21.53
N PHE A 148 -9.33 5.12 20.24
CA PHE A 148 -8.63 6.29 19.69
C PHE A 148 -9.02 7.62 20.37
N GLY A 149 -10.28 7.77 20.78
CA GLY A 149 -10.74 8.97 21.49
C GLY A 149 -10.07 9.17 22.85
N LYS A 150 -9.85 8.09 23.62
CA LYS A 150 -9.16 8.16 24.91
C LYS A 150 -7.68 8.53 24.72
N ALA A 151 -7.01 7.90 23.73
CA ALA A 151 -5.63 8.23 23.39
C ALA A 151 -5.48 9.69 22.95
N GLU A 152 -6.42 10.21 22.15
CA GLU A 152 -6.42 11.61 21.70
C GLU A 152 -6.55 12.59 22.88
N ILE A 153 -7.44 12.34 23.83
CA ILE A 153 -7.63 13.17 25.01
C ILE A 153 -6.33 13.31 25.80
N ILE A 154 -5.66 12.19 26.09
CA ILE A 154 -4.39 12.18 26.84
C ILE A 154 -3.32 13.00 26.09
N CYS A 155 -3.15 12.76 24.80
CA CYS A 155 -2.16 13.50 24.00
C CYS A 155 -2.43 15.00 23.97
N ARG A 156 -3.71 15.41 23.87
CA ARG A 156 -4.10 16.83 23.90
C ARG A 156 -3.86 17.47 25.26
N GLU A 157 -4.02 16.74 26.36
CA GLU A 157 -3.71 17.21 27.69
C GLU A 157 -2.23 17.44 27.92
N ILE A 158 -1.39 16.53 27.42
CA ILE A 158 0.07 16.70 27.41
C ILE A 158 0.44 17.97 26.62
N LEU A 159 -0.12 18.17 25.43
CA LEU A 159 0.15 19.34 24.59
C LEU A 159 -0.38 20.67 25.15
N ARG A 160 -1.39 20.66 26.04
CA ARG A 160 -1.79 21.86 26.76
C ARG A 160 -0.74 22.31 27.79
N ARG A 161 -0.04 21.35 28.40
CA ARG A 161 1.04 21.59 29.37
C ARG A 161 2.37 21.89 28.68
N ASP A 162 2.70 21.14 27.66
CA ASP A 162 3.89 21.33 26.82
C ASP A 162 3.52 21.30 25.32
N PRO A 163 3.25 22.47 24.69
CA PRO A 163 2.92 22.57 23.26
C PRO A 163 4.01 22.07 22.30
N ARG A 164 5.24 21.86 22.79
CA ARG A 164 6.37 21.37 22.00
C ARG A 164 6.67 19.90 22.25
N ASN A 165 5.80 19.19 22.96
CA ASN A 165 5.99 17.77 23.20
C ASN A 165 5.91 16.97 21.90
N VAL A 166 7.07 16.52 21.44
CA VAL A 166 7.21 15.83 20.15
C VAL A 166 6.55 14.45 20.16
N ASN A 167 6.57 13.74 21.30
CA ASN A 167 5.97 12.40 21.41
C ASN A 167 4.44 12.48 21.32
N ALA A 168 3.81 13.41 22.03
CA ALA A 168 2.37 13.62 21.96
C ALA A 168 1.94 14.10 20.56
N THR A 169 2.71 15.02 19.94
CA THR A 169 2.47 15.49 18.57
C THR A 169 2.55 14.34 17.55
N ARG A 170 3.58 13.50 17.65
CA ARG A 170 3.76 12.31 16.81
C ARG A 170 2.61 11.33 16.99
N MET A 171 2.22 11.05 18.25
CA MET A 171 1.13 10.12 18.56
C MET A 171 -0.21 10.59 17.99
N LEU A 172 -0.54 11.89 18.09
CA LEU A 172 -1.71 12.45 17.41
C LEU A 172 -1.64 12.27 15.89
N GLY A 173 -0.47 12.36 15.30
CA GLY A 173 -0.26 12.07 13.87
C GLY A 173 -0.54 10.61 13.54
N THR A 174 -0.05 9.66 14.34
CA THR A 174 -0.32 8.22 14.11
C THR A 174 -1.80 7.89 14.34
N LEU A 175 -2.44 8.47 15.38
CA LEU A 175 -3.88 8.33 15.60
C LEU A 175 -4.72 8.86 14.44
N ALA A 176 -4.34 10.02 13.87
CA ALA A 176 -5.03 10.56 12.70
C ALA A 176 -4.93 9.63 11.48
N ARG A 177 -3.79 8.95 11.30
CA ARG A 177 -3.61 7.95 10.24
C ARG A 177 -4.49 6.72 10.48
N ASP A 178 -4.49 6.18 11.70
CA ASP A 178 -5.30 5.01 12.08
C ASP A 178 -6.81 5.29 11.94
N LEU A 179 -7.22 6.56 12.10
CA LEU A 179 -8.58 7.04 11.81
C LEU A 179 -8.85 7.32 10.33
N GLY A 180 -7.97 6.94 9.41
CA GLY A 180 -8.14 7.15 7.98
C GLY A 180 -8.03 8.63 7.54
N LYS A 181 -7.35 9.49 8.30
CA LYS A 181 -7.14 10.92 8.01
C LYS A 181 -5.66 11.21 7.67
N PRO A 182 -5.09 10.64 6.60
CA PRO A 182 -3.65 10.70 6.35
C PRO A 182 -3.12 12.11 6.07
N ARG A 183 -3.93 13.02 5.50
CA ARG A 183 -3.54 14.43 5.34
C ARG A 183 -3.37 15.16 6.66
N LEU A 184 -4.26 14.90 7.63
CA LEU A 184 -4.14 15.43 8.99
C LEU A 184 -2.91 14.84 9.70
N ALA A 185 -2.68 13.53 9.53
CA ALA A 185 -1.49 12.84 10.03
C ALA A 185 -0.21 13.49 9.51
N ALA A 186 -0.07 13.67 8.19
CA ALA A 186 1.10 14.30 7.58
C ALA A 186 1.34 15.72 8.16
N ARG A 187 0.29 16.53 8.32
CA ARG A 187 0.40 17.87 8.91
C ARG A 187 0.96 17.84 10.34
N MET A 188 0.45 16.92 11.17
CA MET A 188 0.91 16.77 12.56
C MET A 188 2.34 16.25 12.63
N LEU A 189 2.68 15.26 11.78
CA LEU A 189 4.01 14.67 11.73
C LEU A 189 5.08 15.61 11.16
N ARG A 190 4.72 16.50 10.21
CA ARG A 190 5.60 17.62 9.80
C ARG A 190 5.95 18.52 10.99
N ASN A 191 4.97 18.79 11.84
CA ASN A 191 5.23 19.58 13.06
C ASN A 191 6.14 18.83 14.03
N ALA A 192 5.93 17.53 14.24
CA ALA A 192 6.82 16.72 15.08
C ALA A 192 8.27 16.70 14.56
N VAL A 193 8.47 16.52 13.25
CA VAL A 193 9.79 16.58 12.61
C VAL A 193 10.41 17.99 12.70
N LYS A 194 9.60 19.05 12.59
CA LYS A 194 10.08 20.44 12.79
C LYS A 194 10.56 20.70 14.21
N ILE A 195 9.90 20.12 15.22
CA ILE A 195 10.29 20.24 16.63
C ILE A 195 11.57 19.44 16.91
N ALA A 196 11.68 18.22 16.39
CA ALA A 196 12.81 17.32 16.58
C ALA A 196 13.20 16.64 15.26
N PRO A 197 14.05 17.28 14.43
CA PRO A 197 14.45 16.75 13.12
C PRO A 197 15.22 15.42 13.19
N ASP A 198 15.90 15.18 14.30
CA ASP A 198 16.67 13.97 14.61
C ASP A 198 15.84 12.85 15.25
N PHE A 199 14.55 13.05 15.41
CA PHE A 199 13.67 12.03 15.98
C PHE A 199 13.26 11.00 14.92
N PHE A 200 14.00 9.90 14.88
CA PHE A 200 13.81 8.80 13.91
C PHE A 200 12.34 8.34 13.78
N GLY A 201 11.63 8.16 14.90
CA GLY A 201 10.23 7.71 14.87
C GLY A 201 9.30 8.68 14.13
N ALA A 202 9.52 10.00 14.28
CA ALA A 202 8.73 11.01 13.59
C ALA A 202 9.03 11.03 12.08
N GLN A 203 10.31 10.84 11.68
CA GLN A 203 10.70 10.73 10.28
C GLN A 203 10.02 9.54 9.60
N ILE A 204 10.05 8.37 10.25
CA ILE A 204 9.42 7.14 9.73
C ILE A 204 7.90 7.32 9.56
N ASP A 205 7.22 7.87 10.56
CA ASP A 205 5.78 8.03 10.51
C ASP A 205 5.36 9.12 9.51
N LEU A 206 6.15 10.20 9.38
CA LEU A 206 5.94 11.21 8.34
C LEU A 206 6.11 10.60 6.93
N ALA A 207 7.18 9.83 6.71
CA ALA A 207 7.41 9.17 5.43
C ALA A 207 6.21 8.26 5.04
N ARG A 208 5.68 7.48 5.99
CA ARG A 208 4.47 6.67 5.76
C ARG A 208 3.27 7.52 5.37
N ALA A 209 3.01 8.59 6.13
CA ALA A 209 1.87 9.48 5.85
C ALA A 209 1.99 10.18 4.49
N LEU A 210 3.22 10.59 4.09
CA LEU A 210 3.48 11.21 2.80
C LEU A 210 3.28 10.23 1.63
N ILE A 211 3.69 8.97 1.79
CA ILE A 211 3.43 7.90 0.81
C ILE A 211 1.93 7.65 0.66
N GLU A 212 1.16 7.67 1.76
CA GLU A 212 -0.29 7.46 1.74
C GLU A 212 -1.05 8.59 1.01
N ILE A 213 -0.56 9.83 1.08
CA ILE A 213 -1.19 11.00 0.42
C ILE A 213 -0.57 11.33 -0.94
N ASP A 214 0.35 10.49 -1.43
CA ASP A 214 1.03 10.62 -2.72
C ASP A 214 1.92 11.88 -2.85
N GLU A 215 2.40 12.43 -1.73
CA GLU A 215 3.37 13.53 -1.69
C GLU A 215 4.81 12.98 -1.73
N LEU A 216 5.14 12.31 -2.85
CA LEU A 216 6.32 11.47 -2.98
C LEU A 216 7.63 12.26 -3.04
N ASP A 217 7.61 13.47 -3.60
CA ASP A 217 8.83 14.29 -3.70
C ASP A 217 9.26 14.83 -2.35
N GLU A 218 8.32 15.23 -1.50
CA GLU A 218 8.61 15.60 -0.11
C GLU A 218 9.06 14.39 0.72
N CYS A 219 8.58 13.19 0.41
CA CYS A 219 8.94 11.98 1.13
C CYS A 219 10.43 11.61 0.98
N VAL A 220 11.08 11.92 -0.18
CA VAL A 220 12.47 11.55 -0.44
C VAL A 220 13.43 12.05 0.65
N PRO A 221 13.53 13.36 0.94
CA PRO A 221 14.46 13.84 1.97
C PRO A 221 14.14 13.30 3.37
N VAL A 222 12.86 13.03 3.69
CA VAL A 222 12.44 12.47 4.97
C VAL A 222 12.97 11.04 5.15
N VAL A 223 12.84 10.19 4.12
CA VAL A 223 13.37 8.82 4.16
C VAL A 223 14.89 8.81 4.20
N MET A 224 15.55 9.68 3.44
CA MET A 224 17.01 9.78 3.46
C MET A 224 17.55 10.24 4.82
N GLU A 225 16.86 11.16 5.51
CA GLU A 225 17.25 11.54 6.88
C GLU A 225 17.02 10.37 7.85
N ALA A 226 15.92 9.59 7.69
CA ALA A 226 15.71 8.39 8.51
C ALA A 226 16.82 7.34 8.32
N ILE A 227 17.31 7.13 7.08
CA ILE A 227 18.45 6.25 6.79
C ILE A 227 19.71 6.76 7.51
N LYS A 228 20.00 8.06 7.41
CA LYS A 228 21.16 8.68 8.07
C LYS A 228 21.08 8.55 9.59
N LEU A 229 19.89 8.72 10.16
CA LEU A 229 19.65 8.60 11.59
C LEU A 229 19.83 7.16 12.11
N GLN A 230 19.42 6.15 11.35
CA GLN A 230 19.51 4.74 11.76
C GLN A 230 19.88 3.83 10.55
N PRO A 231 21.15 3.87 10.09
CA PRO A 231 21.57 3.16 8.88
C PRO A 231 21.58 1.63 9.02
N GLU A 232 21.55 1.10 10.24
CA GLU A 232 21.53 -0.35 10.49
C GLU A 232 20.13 -0.95 10.61
N LEU A 233 19.07 -0.11 10.63
CA LEU A 233 17.72 -0.61 10.69
C LEU A 233 17.15 -0.87 9.29
N PRO A 234 16.39 -1.95 9.07
CA PRO A 234 15.81 -2.29 7.77
C PRO A 234 14.65 -1.37 7.37
N GLN A 235 13.94 -0.79 8.36
CA GLN A 235 12.72 -0.03 8.15
C GLN A 235 12.84 1.16 7.19
N PRO A 236 13.87 2.05 7.29
CA PRO A 236 13.98 3.18 6.37
C PRO A 236 14.26 2.72 4.92
N TYR A 237 15.03 1.65 4.73
CA TYR A 237 15.28 1.08 3.40
C TYR A 237 14.02 0.41 2.82
N SER A 238 13.21 -0.24 3.66
CA SER A 238 11.91 -0.76 3.26
C SER A 238 10.96 0.36 2.81
N LEU A 239 10.94 1.49 3.52
CA LEU A 239 10.18 2.69 3.12
C LEU A 239 10.72 3.30 1.83
N LEU A 240 12.04 3.32 1.62
CA LEU A 240 12.62 3.75 0.35
C LEU A 240 12.17 2.86 -0.81
N GLY A 241 12.12 1.54 -0.60
CA GLY A 241 11.56 0.60 -1.55
C GLY A 241 10.10 0.89 -1.89
N ASN A 242 9.26 1.12 -0.87
CA ASN A 242 7.86 1.50 -1.06
C ASN A 242 7.72 2.82 -1.84
N LEU A 243 8.53 3.82 -1.49
CA LEU A 243 8.56 5.12 -2.18
C LEU A 243 8.93 4.96 -3.66
N HIS A 244 9.97 4.19 -3.97
CA HIS A 244 10.37 3.91 -5.36
C HIS A 244 9.28 3.14 -6.12
N THR A 245 8.62 2.17 -5.48
CA THR A 245 7.47 1.44 -6.05
C THR A 245 6.35 2.40 -6.44
N LYS A 246 5.99 3.33 -5.55
CA LYS A 246 4.97 4.37 -5.82
C LYS A 246 5.37 5.33 -6.95
N ARG A 247 6.65 5.61 -7.10
CA ARG A 247 7.19 6.45 -8.18
C ARG A 247 7.36 5.68 -9.50
N GLY A 248 6.99 4.41 -9.56
CA GLY A 248 7.18 3.55 -10.73
C GLY A 248 8.63 3.16 -11.01
N LYS A 249 9.54 3.39 -10.05
CA LYS A 249 10.97 3.10 -10.14
C LYS A 249 11.26 1.72 -9.53
N PHE A 250 10.85 0.67 -10.24
CA PHE A 250 10.81 -0.67 -9.66
C PHE A 250 12.19 -1.30 -9.47
N GLU A 251 13.17 -1.02 -10.33
CA GLU A 251 14.55 -1.51 -10.15
C GLU A 251 15.21 -0.87 -8.91
N GLU A 252 15.02 0.42 -8.72
CA GLU A 252 15.47 1.12 -7.52
C GLU A 252 14.74 0.60 -6.26
N ALA A 253 13.44 0.24 -6.39
CA ALA A 253 12.70 -0.38 -5.30
C ALA A 253 13.31 -1.73 -4.91
N VAL A 254 13.61 -2.60 -5.87
CA VAL A 254 14.29 -3.88 -5.62
C VAL A 254 15.63 -3.68 -4.92
N ALA A 255 16.43 -2.69 -5.36
CA ALA A 255 17.72 -2.37 -4.73
C ALA A 255 17.55 -1.92 -3.28
N ALA A 256 16.56 -1.07 -2.98
CA ALA A 256 16.28 -0.60 -1.63
C ALA A 256 15.79 -1.72 -0.71
N TYR A 257 14.91 -2.60 -1.19
CA TYR A 257 14.48 -3.77 -0.42
C TYR A 257 15.62 -4.76 -0.15
N LYS A 258 16.54 -4.95 -1.09
CA LYS A 258 17.76 -5.75 -0.86
C LYS A 258 18.59 -5.16 0.26
N GLN A 259 18.82 -3.84 0.28
CA GLN A 259 19.51 -3.18 1.39
C GLN A 259 18.81 -3.41 2.73
N ALA A 260 17.48 -3.37 2.78
CA ALA A 260 16.73 -3.70 4.00
C ALA A 260 16.97 -5.16 4.45
N LEU A 261 17.00 -6.10 3.50
CA LEU A 261 17.23 -7.53 3.77
C LEU A 261 18.69 -7.83 4.14
N ASP A 262 19.67 -7.07 3.64
CA ASP A 262 21.07 -7.15 4.06
C ASP A 262 21.22 -6.78 5.54
N LYS A 263 20.43 -5.80 6.03
CA LYS A 263 20.39 -5.44 7.46
C LYS A 263 19.64 -6.46 8.29
N GLN A 264 18.52 -6.97 7.79
CA GLN A 264 17.71 -7.97 8.47
C GLN A 264 17.12 -8.97 7.46
N PRO A 265 17.73 -10.16 7.26
CA PRO A 265 17.27 -11.17 6.31
C PRO A 265 15.85 -11.69 6.57
N ASN A 266 15.34 -11.52 7.79
CA ASN A 266 14.00 -11.88 8.21
C ASN A 266 13.09 -10.63 8.34
N HIS A 267 13.06 -9.74 7.33
CA HIS A 267 12.17 -8.60 7.29
C HIS A 267 11.02 -8.86 6.28
N GLY A 268 9.89 -9.39 6.78
CA GLY A 268 8.79 -9.90 5.97
C GLY A 268 8.21 -8.87 4.98
N SER A 269 8.01 -7.62 5.41
CA SER A 269 7.50 -6.57 4.52
C SER A 269 8.46 -6.21 3.38
N SER A 270 9.78 -6.32 3.58
CA SER A 270 10.76 -6.12 2.49
C SER A 270 10.77 -7.28 1.51
N LEU A 271 10.61 -8.53 1.99
CA LEU A 271 10.46 -9.69 1.11
C LEU A 271 9.20 -9.56 0.24
N ALA A 272 8.05 -9.23 0.86
CA ALA A 272 6.81 -9.05 0.12
C ALA A 272 6.89 -7.88 -0.89
N GLY A 273 7.42 -6.73 -0.47
CA GLY A 273 7.61 -5.56 -1.33
C GLY A 273 8.55 -5.83 -2.50
N MET A 274 9.67 -6.55 -2.26
CA MET A 274 10.61 -6.94 -3.31
C MET A 274 9.96 -7.90 -4.31
N GLY A 275 9.23 -8.91 -3.83
CA GLY A 275 8.48 -9.83 -4.68
C GLY A 275 7.48 -9.10 -5.58
N HIS A 276 6.77 -8.10 -5.02
CA HIS A 276 5.83 -7.28 -5.78
C HIS A 276 6.53 -6.42 -6.85
N ALA A 277 7.64 -5.78 -6.53
CA ALA A 277 8.43 -5.00 -7.49
C ALA A 277 8.96 -5.88 -8.64
N LEU A 278 9.55 -7.03 -8.30
CA LEU A 278 10.05 -8.02 -9.28
C LEU A 278 8.95 -8.52 -10.22
N LYS A 279 7.75 -8.84 -9.66
CA LYS A 279 6.57 -9.20 -10.47
C LYS A 279 6.23 -8.12 -11.49
N THR A 280 6.20 -6.86 -11.04
CA THR A 280 5.76 -5.72 -11.86
C THR A 280 6.67 -5.49 -13.06
N ILE A 281 7.98 -5.69 -12.90
CA ILE A 281 8.97 -5.60 -13.99
C ILE A 281 9.12 -6.90 -14.79
N GLY A 282 8.35 -7.95 -14.50
CA GLY A 282 8.34 -9.20 -15.25
C GLY A 282 9.42 -10.21 -14.84
N ARG A 283 10.19 -9.97 -13.77
CA ARG A 283 11.19 -10.92 -13.23
C ARG A 283 10.49 -11.99 -12.38
N GLN A 284 9.70 -12.81 -13.06
CA GLN A 284 8.74 -13.72 -12.44
C GLN A 284 9.37 -14.78 -11.55
N GLU A 285 10.44 -15.45 -12.02
CA GLU A 285 11.13 -16.49 -11.25
C GLU A 285 11.69 -15.95 -9.94
N GLU A 286 12.35 -14.79 -9.99
CA GLU A 286 12.89 -14.15 -8.79
C GLU A 286 11.77 -13.68 -7.83
N SER A 287 10.63 -13.25 -8.38
CA SER A 287 9.45 -12.91 -7.57
C SER A 287 8.92 -14.13 -6.82
N ILE A 288 8.79 -15.28 -7.50
CA ILE A 288 8.35 -16.54 -6.89
C ILE A 288 9.30 -16.98 -5.78
N ASP A 289 10.62 -16.97 -6.06
CA ASP A 289 11.64 -17.36 -5.07
C ASP A 289 11.59 -16.44 -3.84
N THR A 290 11.41 -15.14 -4.06
CA THR A 290 11.29 -14.15 -2.97
C THR A 290 10.05 -14.39 -2.11
N TYR A 291 8.90 -14.63 -2.72
CA TYR A 291 7.68 -14.94 -1.97
C TYR A 291 7.76 -16.30 -1.27
N ARG A 292 8.37 -17.32 -1.89
CA ARG A 292 8.62 -18.61 -1.24
C ARG A 292 9.56 -18.49 -0.04
N ASP A 293 10.58 -17.66 -0.12
CA ASP A 293 11.42 -17.35 1.04
C ASP A 293 10.62 -16.67 2.14
N CYS A 294 9.70 -15.76 1.76
CA CYS A 294 8.81 -15.09 2.71
C CYS A 294 7.90 -16.09 3.44
N ILE A 295 7.15 -16.95 2.73
CA ILE A 295 6.22 -17.91 3.37
C ILE A 295 6.97 -18.98 4.19
N ARG A 296 8.17 -19.37 3.80
CA ARG A 296 9.02 -20.29 4.56
C ARG A 296 9.45 -19.71 5.90
N LYS A 297 9.79 -18.41 5.92
CA LYS A 297 10.20 -17.68 7.14
C LYS A 297 9.00 -17.26 7.99
N PHE A 298 7.88 -16.97 7.35
CA PHE A 298 6.66 -16.46 7.97
C PHE A 298 5.43 -17.24 7.47
N PRO A 299 5.20 -18.48 7.96
CA PRO A 299 4.09 -19.33 7.49
C PRO A 299 2.68 -18.75 7.71
N GLU A 300 2.53 -17.81 8.64
CA GLU A 300 1.26 -17.12 8.92
C GLU A 300 1.10 -15.79 8.16
N PHE A 301 2.04 -15.44 7.28
CA PHE A 301 1.97 -14.20 6.49
C PHE A 301 1.13 -14.39 5.22
N GLY A 302 -0.19 -14.35 5.38
CA GLY A 302 -1.17 -14.65 4.33
C GLY A 302 -1.01 -13.81 3.05
N GLU A 303 -0.53 -12.56 3.16
CA GLU A 303 -0.30 -11.68 2.01
C GLU A 303 0.68 -12.27 0.99
N ALA A 304 1.73 -12.95 1.44
CA ALA A 304 2.70 -13.59 0.54
C ALA A 304 2.09 -14.79 -0.20
N TYR A 305 1.21 -15.56 0.44
CA TYR A 305 0.46 -16.62 -0.24
C TYR A 305 -0.48 -16.06 -1.29
N TRP A 306 -1.23 -15.00 -0.96
CA TRP A 306 -2.08 -14.35 -1.95
C TRP A 306 -1.27 -13.74 -3.10
N ALA A 307 -0.11 -13.17 -2.83
CA ALA A 307 0.78 -12.65 -3.86
C ALA A 307 1.23 -13.75 -4.84
N LEU A 308 1.59 -14.94 -4.34
CA LEU A 308 1.89 -16.13 -5.15
C LEU A 308 0.66 -16.60 -5.95
N ALA A 309 -0.51 -16.73 -5.31
CA ALA A 309 -1.76 -17.11 -5.97
C ALA A 309 -2.10 -16.14 -7.10
N ASN A 310 -1.85 -14.85 -6.89
CA ASN A 310 -2.14 -13.79 -7.86
C ASN A 310 -1.14 -13.73 -9.04
N LEU A 311 -0.05 -14.53 -9.00
CA LEU A 311 0.81 -14.75 -10.17
C LEU A 311 0.13 -15.57 -11.28
N LYS A 312 -1.04 -16.16 -11.05
CA LYS A 312 -1.89 -16.92 -11.98
C LYS A 312 -1.24 -18.19 -12.56
N THR A 313 0.05 -18.15 -12.88
CA THR A 313 0.84 -19.30 -13.43
C THR A 313 1.45 -20.15 -12.34
N PHE A 314 1.57 -19.64 -11.11
CA PHE A 314 2.09 -20.36 -9.96
C PHE A 314 1.15 -21.46 -9.49
N ARG A 315 1.72 -22.57 -9.01
CA ARG A 315 1.00 -23.70 -8.39
C ARG A 315 1.58 -23.99 -7.01
N PHE A 316 0.70 -24.07 -6.02
CA PHE A 316 1.08 -24.46 -4.68
C PHE A 316 1.37 -25.95 -4.58
N SER A 317 2.32 -26.33 -3.72
CA SER A 317 2.52 -27.72 -3.32
C SER A 317 1.46 -28.16 -2.29
N ASP A 318 1.31 -29.48 -2.13
CA ASP A 318 0.37 -30.05 -1.15
C ASP A 318 0.68 -29.58 0.29
N ASP A 319 1.95 -29.42 0.65
CA ASP A 319 2.38 -28.91 1.96
C ASP A 319 2.00 -27.43 2.16
N GLU A 320 2.15 -26.61 1.11
CA GLU A 320 1.72 -25.20 1.12
C GLU A 320 0.20 -25.11 1.28
N VAL A 321 -0.56 -25.97 0.59
CA VAL A 321 -2.03 -26.07 0.72
C VAL A 321 -2.44 -26.48 2.14
N ALA A 322 -1.83 -27.52 2.69
CA ALA A 322 -2.11 -27.97 4.05
C ALA A 322 -1.79 -26.89 5.10
N THR A 323 -0.77 -26.10 4.88
CA THR A 323 -0.43 -24.94 5.72
C THR A 323 -1.53 -23.88 5.68
N MET A 324 -2.03 -23.54 4.50
CA MET A 324 -3.13 -22.60 4.33
C MET A 324 -4.44 -23.11 4.97
N GLU A 325 -4.76 -24.41 4.83
CA GLU A 325 -5.94 -25.03 5.45
C GLU A 325 -5.91 -24.94 6.98
N LYS A 326 -4.74 -25.15 7.60
CA LYS A 326 -4.55 -24.96 9.04
C LYS A 326 -4.72 -23.48 9.43
N ALA A 327 -4.17 -22.57 8.62
CA ALA A 327 -4.22 -21.14 8.90
C ALA A 327 -5.66 -20.59 8.89
N VAL A 328 -6.50 -20.97 7.92
CA VAL A 328 -7.91 -20.51 7.88
C VAL A 328 -8.74 -21.01 9.05
N ALA A 329 -8.38 -22.14 9.66
CA ALA A 329 -9.00 -22.69 10.85
C ALA A 329 -8.53 -22.03 12.16
N ASN A 330 -7.45 -21.25 12.12
CA ASN A 330 -6.91 -20.58 13.30
C ASN A 330 -7.63 -19.25 13.54
N GLU A 331 -8.60 -19.25 14.45
CA GLU A 331 -9.36 -18.03 14.82
C GLU A 331 -8.53 -16.95 15.53
N LYS A 332 -7.29 -17.24 15.94
CA LYS A 332 -6.38 -16.25 16.53
C LYS A 332 -5.75 -15.34 15.47
N LEU A 333 -5.75 -15.75 14.21
CA LEU A 333 -5.29 -14.91 13.11
C LEU A 333 -6.35 -13.85 12.80
N SER A 334 -5.88 -12.67 12.39
CA SER A 334 -6.77 -11.59 11.97
C SER A 334 -7.62 -12.01 10.76
N ASP A 335 -8.81 -11.43 10.64
CA ASP A 335 -9.68 -11.68 9.49
C ASP A 335 -8.99 -11.33 8.17
N GLU A 336 -8.20 -10.25 8.12
CA GLU A 336 -7.42 -9.87 6.95
C GLU A 336 -6.44 -11.00 6.52
N THR A 337 -5.74 -11.60 7.48
CA THR A 337 -4.84 -12.73 7.22
C THR A 337 -5.63 -13.95 6.72
N ARG A 338 -6.77 -14.25 7.34
CA ARG A 338 -7.65 -15.37 6.94
C ARG A 338 -8.28 -15.14 5.56
N VAL A 339 -8.59 -13.91 5.20
CA VAL A 339 -9.03 -13.52 3.85
C VAL A 339 -7.97 -13.90 2.82
N ASN A 340 -6.72 -13.49 3.01
CA ASN A 340 -5.62 -13.81 2.09
C ASN A 340 -5.46 -15.32 1.88
N PHE A 341 -5.52 -16.12 2.96
CA PHE A 341 -5.45 -17.58 2.87
C PHE A 341 -6.65 -18.19 2.13
N ASN A 342 -7.87 -17.70 2.39
CA ASN A 342 -9.07 -18.19 1.70
C ASN A 342 -9.01 -17.96 0.19
N TYR A 343 -8.58 -16.77 -0.25
CA TYR A 343 -8.39 -16.49 -1.67
C TYR A 343 -7.28 -17.33 -2.29
N SER A 344 -6.20 -17.59 -1.56
CA SER A 344 -5.09 -18.46 -2.03
C SER A 344 -5.53 -19.91 -2.16
N LEU A 345 -6.29 -20.43 -1.20
CA LEU A 345 -6.91 -21.74 -1.26
C LEU A 345 -7.91 -21.85 -2.41
N GLY A 346 -8.77 -20.81 -2.60
CA GLY A 346 -9.69 -20.76 -3.72
C GLY A 346 -8.98 -20.93 -5.06
N LYS A 347 -7.85 -20.21 -5.24
CA LYS A 347 -7.02 -20.34 -6.46
C LYS A 347 -6.38 -21.73 -6.57
N SER A 348 -5.89 -22.29 -5.47
CA SER A 348 -5.26 -23.61 -5.45
C SER A 348 -6.25 -24.72 -5.83
N TYR A 349 -7.46 -24.69 -5.28
CA TYR A 349 -8.52 -25.65 -5.61
C TYR A 349 -9.03 -25.47 -7.05
N GLU A 350 -9.16 -24.23 -7.53
CA GLU A 350 -9.49 -23.96 -8.94
C GLU A 350 -8.43 -24.56 -9.88
N ASP A 351 -7.15 -24.46 -9.52
CA ASP A 351 -6.03 -25.00 -10.30
C ASP A 351 -6.00 -26.54 -10.33
N SER A 352 -6.51 -27.19 -9.29
CA SER A 352 -6.67 -28.64 -9.23
C SER A 352 -8.00 -29.14 -9.85
N GLY A 353 -8.89 -28.21 -10.27
CA GLY A 353 -10.19 -28.54 -10.85
C GLY A 353 -11.31 -28.81 -9.82
N ASP A 354 -11.05 -28.60 -8.55
CA ASP A 354 -12.04 -28.71 -7.48
C ASP A 354 -12.80 -27.39 -7.31
N TYR A 355 -13.76 -27.15 -8.20
CA TYR A 355 -14.49 -25.89 -8.29
C TYR A 355 -15.43 -25.65 -7.11
N ASP A 356 -15.95 -26.70 -6.48
CA ASP A 356 -16.82 -26.59 -5.31
C ASP A 356 -16.03 -26.09 -4.09
N ARG A 357 -14.86 -26.69 -3.82
CA ARG A 357 -13.98 -26.21 -2.76
C ARG A 357 -13.40 -24.83 -3.08
N ALA A 358 -13.12 -24.56 -4.34
CA ALA A 358 -12.65 -23.25 -4.78
C ALA A 358 -13.67 -22.15 -4.50
N PHE A 359 -14.93 -22.38 -4.91
CA PHE A 359 -16.00 -21.42 -4.64
C PHE A 359 -16.23 -21.22 -3.14
N ALA A 360 -16.31 -22.31 -2.37
CA ALA A 360 -16.48 -22.24 -0.92
C ALA A 360 -15.35 -21.44 -0.23
N ALA A 361 -14.10 -21.56 -0.69
CA ALA A 361 -13.00 -20.79 -0.17
C ALA A 361 -13.12 -19.29 -0.53
N TYR A 362 -13.38 -18.94 -1.79
CA TYR A 362 -13.63 -17.56 -2.20
C TYR A 362 -14.81 -16.94 -1.44
N ALA A 363 -15.92 -17.66 -1.31
CA ALA A 363 -17.10 -17.18 -0.58
C ALA A 363 -16.79 -16.89 0.91
N ARG A 364 -16.02 -17.77 1.58
CA ARG A 364 -15.56 -17.51 2.97
C ARG A 364 -14.66 -16.29 3.06
N GLY A 365 -13.72 -16.12 2.11
CA GLY A 365 -12.87 -14.95 2.04
C GLY A 365 -13.68 -13.67 1.87
N ASN A 366 -14.65 -13.68 0.98
CA ASN A 366 -15.57 -12.56 0.72
C ASN A 366 -16.42 -12.25 1.97
N ALA A 367 -17.00 -13.26 2.62
CA ALA A 367 -17.81 -13.08 3.82
C ALA A 367 -17.03 -12.46 4.99
N LEU A 368 -15.73 -12.78 5.13
CA LEU A 368 -14.86 -12.15 6.12
C LEU A 368 -14.49 -10.70 5.74
N ARG A 369 -14.37 -10.40 4.44
CA ARG A 369 -13.99 -9.08 3.95
C ARG A 369 -15.17 -8.10 3.95
N ARG A 370 -16.37 -8.52 3.51
CA ARG A 370 -17.54 -7.66 3.27
C ARG A 370 -17.91 -6.75 4.45
N PRO A 371 -17.91 -7.19 5.72
CA PRO A 371 -18.23 -6.33 6.86
C PRO A 371 -17.29 -5.14 7.05
N ASN A 372 -16.07 -5.21 6.50
CA ASN A 372 -15.08 -4.14 6.58
C ASN A 372 -15.13 -3.19 5.37
N GLU A 373 -16.03 -3.44 4.41
CA GLU A 373 -16.21 -2.61 3.22
C GLU A 373 -17.41 -1.67 3.40
N ASN A 374 -17.17 -0.40 3.12
CA ASN A 374 -18.23 0.60 3.12
C ASN A 374 -18.85 0.69 1.72
N TYR A 375 -19.77 -0.22 1.41
CA TYR A 375 -20.54 -0.25 0.17
C TYR A 375 -22.04 -0.23 0.44
N ASP A 376 -22.74 0.65 -0.26
CA ASP A 376 -24.19 0.80 -0.22
C ASP A 376 -24.73 0.84 -1.67
N PRO A 377 -25.48 -0.19 -2.11
CA PRO A 377 -26.06 -0.23 -3.45
C PRO A 377 -27.01 0.95 -3.72
N VAL A 378 -27.81 1.35 -2.72
CA VAL A 378 -28.76 2.46 -2.86
C VAL A 378 -28.01 3.80 -3.09
N HIS A 379 -26.87 3.98 -2.41
CA HIS A 379 -26.02 5.14 -2.67
C HIS A 379 -25.47 5.12 -4.09
N THR A 380 -25.04 3.97 -4.60
CA THR A 380 -24.55 3.80 -5.98
C THR A 380 -25.62 4.16 -6.99
N GLU A 381 -26.83 3.62 -6.84
CA GLU A 381 -28.01 3.93 -7.67
C GLU A 381 -28.30 5.45 -7.65
N THR A 382 -28.35 6.05 -6.46
CA THR A 382 -28.59 7.51 -6.29
C THR A 382 -27.56 8.34 -7.03
N VAL A 383 -26.27 7.97 -6.95
CA VAL A 383 -25.19 8.68 -7.67
C VAL A 383 -25.35 8.54 -9.18
N HIS A 384 -25.72 7.37 -9.67
CA HIS A 384 -25.95 7.14 -11.09
C HIS A 384 -27.18 7.90 -11.59
N ASP A 385 -28.27 7.97 -10.80
CA ASP A 385 -29.43 8.83 -11.11
C ASP A 385 -29.01 10.30 -11.27
N GLN A 386 -28.24 10.81 -10.30
CA GLN A 386 -27.72 12.18 -10.36
C GLN A 386 -26.82 12.42 -11.58
N LEU A 387 -26.02 11.43 -11.99
CA LEU A 387 -25.20 11.51 -13.21
C LEU A 387 -26.07 11.61 -14.46
N ILE A 388 -27.07 10.75 -14.59
CA ILE A 388 -28.02 10.72 -15.72
C ILE A 388 -28.80 12.04 -15.79
N GLU A 389 -29.31 12.52 -14.65
CA GLU A 389 -30.08 13.78 -14.61
C GLU A 389 -29.22 15.01 -14.88
N SER A 390 -27.99 15.05 -14.31
CA SER A 390 -27.12 16.24 -14.43
C SER A 390 -26.40 16.33 -15.76
N ILE A 391 -26.08 15.20 -16.39
CA ILE A 391 -25.30 15.16 -17.64
C ILE A 391 -26.17 14.58 -18.73
N SER A 392 -27.07 15.41 -19.21
CA SER A 392 -27.97 15.12 -20.34
C SER A 392 -27.35 15.52 -21.68
N GLY A 393 -27.97 15.09 -22.81
CA GLY A 393 -27.61 15.55 -24.14
C GLY A 393 -27.73 17.06 -24.29
N GLU A 394 -28.73 17.69 -23.63
CA GLU A 394 -28.89 19.14 -23.61
C GLU A 394 -27.73 19.84 -22.88
N PHE A 395 -27.30 19.32 -21.75
CA PHE A 395 -26.13 19.83 -21.02
C PHE A 395 -24.88 19.82 -21.91
N LEU A 396 -24.60 18.71 -22.59
CA LEU A 396 -23.44 18.60 -23.49
C LEU A 396 -23.54 19.56 -24.68
N GLN A 397 -24.71 19.70 -25.25
CA GLN A 397 -24.94 20.63 -26.35
C GLN A 397 -24.75 22.09 -25.92
N GLN A 398 -25.26 22.49 -24.76
CA GLN A 398 -25.07 23.84 -24.20
C GLN A 398 -23.61 24.18 -23.91
N ASN A 399 -22.80 23.17 -23.65
CA ASN A 399 -21.38 23.31 -23.34
C ASN A 399 -20.45 22.91 -24.51
N GLU A 400 -21.00 22.75 -25.71
CA GLU A 400 -20.18 22.47 -26.89
C GLU A 400 -19.11 23.57 -27.10
N GLY A 401 -17.86 23.16 -27.26
CA GLY A 401 -16.71 24.06 -27.39
C GLY A 401 -16.18 24.66 -26.07
N ASN A 402 -16.79 24.37 -24.92
CA ASN A 402 -16.32 24.83 -23.60
C ASN A 402 -15.26 23.93 -22.95
N GLY A 403 -14.99 22.74 -23.51
CA GLY A 403 -13.97 21.85 -23.03
C GLY A 403 -12.57 22.12 -23.63
N CYS A 404 -11.55 21.50 -23.08
CA CYS A 404 -10.19 21.49 -23.63
C CYS A 404 -10.17 20.63 -24.92
N PRO A 405 -9.69 21.14 -26.05
CA PRO A 405 -9.77 20.45 -27.34
C PRO A 405 -8.67 19.39 -27.55
N ASP A 406 -7.87 19.09 -26.55
CA ASP A 406 -6.78 18.11 -26.61
C ASP A 406 -7.35 16.69 -26.87
N ASP A 407 -6.82 16.00 -27.88
CA ASP A 407 -7.23 14.65 -28.32
C ASP A 407 -6.26 13.55 -27.92
N ALA A 408 -5.22 13.88 -27.15
CA ALA A 408 -4.22 12.92 -26.71
C ALA A 408 -4.76 11.80 -25.82
N PRO A 409 -5.77 12.01 -24.93
CA PRO A 409 -6.21 10.97 -24.01
C PRO A 409 -7.04 9.86 -24.70
N ILE A 410 -6.71 8.62 -24.40
CA ILE A 410 -7.50 7.42 -24.74
C ILE A 410 -7.96 6.78 -23.42
N PHE A 411 -9.25 6.95 -23.11
CA PHE A 411 -9.84 6.36 -21.89
C PHE A 411 -10.31 4.93 -22.15
N ILE A 412 -9.86 4.00 -21.32
CA ILE A 412 -10.30 2.60 -21.35
C ILE A 412 -11.09 2.34 -20.08
N VAL A 413 -12.41 2.24 -20.25
CA VAL A 413 -13.39 2.09 -19.18
C VAL A 413 -14.06 0.71 -19.21
N GLY A 414 -14.97 0.43 -18.27
CA GLY A 414 -15.72 -0.81 -18.17
C GLY A 414 -15.77 -1.33 -16.74
N LEU A 415 -16.05 -2.61 -16.56
CA LEU A 415 -15.92 -3.23 -15.26
C LEU A 415 -14.53 -3.84 -15.05
N PRO A 416 -14.05 -3.98 -13.81
CA PRO A 416 -12.85 -4.75 -13.54
C PRO A 416 -12.96 -6.16 -14.12
N ARG A 417 -11.85 -6.74 -14.59
CA ARG A 417 -11.80 -8.10 -15.17
C ARG A 417 -12.54 -8.29 -16.50
N SER A 418 -12.93 -7.22 -17.18
CA SER A 418 -13.57 -7.23 -18.51
C SER A 418 -12.59 -7.30 -19.69
N GLY A 419 -11.26 -7.33 -19.45
CA GLY A 419 -10.24 -7.34 -20.53
C GLY A 419 -9.63 -5.98 -20.81
N SER A 420 -9.89 -4.94 -20.04
CA SER A 420 -9.36 -3.59 -20.21
C SER A 420 -7.82 -3.53 -20.25
N THR A 421 -7.11 -4.37 -19.49
CA THR A 421 -5.65 -4.46 -19.54
C THR A 421 -5.13 -5.02 -20.88
N LEU A 422 -5.87 -5.93 -21.52
CA LEU A 422 -5.54 -6.45 -22.85
C LEU A 422 -5.64 -5.34 -23.88
N ILE A 423 -6.74 -4.58 -23.86
CA ILE A 423 -6.96 -3.42 -24.75
C ILE A 423 -5.84 -2.39 -24.55
N GLU A 424 -5.54 -2.05 -23.32
CA GLU A 424 -4.45 -1.13 -23.00
C GLU A 424 -3.10 -1.62 -23.52
N GLN A 425 -2.79 -2.92 -23.38
CA GLN A 425 -1.51 -3.46 -23.82
C GLN A 425 -1.40 -3.48 -25.36
N ILE A 426 -2.50 -3.75 -26.06
CA ILE A 426 -2.56 -3.65 -27.53
C ILE A 426 -2.26 -2.20 -27.96
N LEU A 427 -2.93 -1.20 -27.38
CA LEU A 427 -2.70 0.21 -27.69
C LEU A 427 -1.31 0.68 -27.30
N ALA A 428 -0.83 0.29 -26.12
CA ALA A 428 0.50 0.65 -25.65
C ALA A 428 1.65 0.02 -26.46
N SER A 429 1.35 -0.96 -27.32
CA SER A 429 2.33 -1.50 -28.28
C SER A 429 2.44 -0.67 -29.54
N HIS A 430 1.52 0.28 -29.80
CA HIS A 430 1.57 1.21 -30.92
C HIS A 430 2.60 2.32 -30.68
N SER A 431 3.35 2.73 -31.73
CA SER A 431 4.44 3.71 -31.61
C SER A 431 3.99 5.13 -31.20
N LEU A 432 2.72 5.47 -31.47
CA LEU A 432 2.12 6.77 -31.18
C LEU A 432 1.36 6.81 -29.84
N VAL A 433 1.43 5.75 -29.02
CA VAL A 433 0.66 5.65 -27.77
C VAL A 433 1.55 5.35 -26.58
N ASP A 434 1.56 6.22 -25.59
CA ASP A 434 2.14 5.96 -24.29
C ASP A 434 1.17 5.14 -23.44
N GLY A 435 1.52 3.90 -23.14
CA GLY A 435 0.77 3.10 -22.15
C GLY A 435 1.07 3.56 -20.74
N THR A 436 0.05 4.03 -20.02
CA THR A 436 0.20 4.47 -18.63
C THR A 436 -0.31 3.40 -17.65
N HIS A 437 -1.30 3.71 -16.84
CA HIS A 437 -1.93 2.82 -15.86
C HIS A 437 -3.30 3.38 -15.41
N GLU A 438 -3.79 2.99 -14.24
CA GLU A 438 -4.99 3.55 -13.62
C GLU A 438 -4.64 4.90 -13.00
N LEU A 439 -4.98 6.01 -13.73
CA LEU A 439 -4.58 7.35 -13.33
C LEU A 439 -5.54 7.94 -12.28
N PRO A 440 -5.01 8.54 -11.20
CA PRO A 440 -5.84 9.14 -10.15
C PRO A 440 -6.33 10.56 -10.49
N ASP A 441 -6.03 11.05 -11.69
CA ASP A 441 -6.16 12.48 -12.01
C ASP A 441 -7.62 12.88 -12.24
N LEU A 442 -8.45 12.04 -12.86
CA LEU A 442 -9.88 12.29 -12.99
C LEU A 442 -10.62 12.31 -11.65
N PRO A 443 -10.41 11.35 -10.74
CA PRO A 443 -10.89 11.45 -9.35
C PRO A 443 -10.42 12.71 -8.61
N ARG A 444 -9.22 13.20 -8.88
CA ARG A 444 -8.73 14.48 -8.29
C ARG A 444 -9.51 15.67 -8.79
N ILE A 445 -9.88 15.71 -10.08
CA ILE A 445 -10.75 16.76 -10.64
C ILE A 445 -12.12 16.73 -9.97
N ILE A 446 -12.74 15.55 -9.85
CA ILE A 446 -14.02 15.38 -9.14
C ILE A 446 -13.90 15.89 -7.69
N LYS A 447 -12.81 15.58 -7.03
CA LYS A 447 -12.55 16.08 -5.68
C LYS A 447 -12.44 17.61 -5.66
N THR A 448 -11.77 18.23 -6.63
CA THR A 448 -11.64 19.68 -6.74
C THR A 448 -13.03 20.33 -6.89
N ILE A 449 -13.89 19.77 -7.75
CA ILE A 449 -15.28 20.21 -7.94
C ILE A 449 -16.04 20.13 -6.59
N ASN A 450 -15.89 19.02 -5.86
CA ASN A 450 -16.52 18.82 -4.56
C ASN A 450 -15.99 19.75 -3.46
N ASP A 451 -14.73 20.13 -3.53
CA ASP A 451 -14.12 21.06 -2.56
C ASP A 451 -14.58 22.52 -2.85
N GLN A 452 -14.72 22.90 -4.11
CA GLN A 452 -15.17 24.23 -4.56
C GLN A 452 -16.67 24.45 -4.40
N ARG A 453 -17.49 23.41 -4.59
CA ARG A 453 -18.95 23.42 -4.49
C ARG A 453 -19.62 24.61 -5.21
N PRO A 454 -19.40 24.78 -6.51
CA PRO A 454 -20.08 25.83 -7.25
C PRO A 454 -21.59 25.65 -7.13
N GLY A 455 -22.34 26.75 -6.91
CA GLY A 455 -23.77 26.69 -6.61
C GLY A 455 -24.14 26.03 -5.28
N GLY A 456 -23.14 25.71 -4.39
CA GLY A 456 -23.38 25.07 -3.09
C GLY A 456 -23.56 23.55 -3.15
N VAL A 457 -23.50 22.95 -4.34
CA VAL A 457 -23.69 21.51 -4.60
C VAL A 457 -22.38 20.81 -4.96
N GLY A 458 -22.36 19.48 -4.83
CA GLY A 458 -21.22 18.65 -5.23
C GLY A 458 -21.38 18.10 -6.65
N TYR A 459 -20.35 17.38 -7.10
CA TYR A 459 -20.40 16.59 -8.33
C TYR A 459 -21.45 15.46 -8.21
N PRO A 460 -22.26 15.18 -9.25
CA PRO A 460 -22.24 15.75 -10.61
C PRO A 460 -23.02 17.05 -10.78
N MET A 461 -23.95 17.39 -9.90
CA MET A 461 -24.85 18.56 -10.01
C MET A 461 -24.07 19.87 -10.15
N ALA A 462 -22.90 19.96 -9.56
CA ALA A 462 -22.02 21.12 -9.64
C ALA A 462 -21.65 21.47 -11.09
N LEU A 463 -21.64 20.51 -12.03
CA LEU A 463 -21.28 20.74 -13.43
C LEU A 463 -22.21 21.73 -14.14
N GLN A 464 -23.47 21.85 -13.70
CA GLN A 464 -24.43 22.83 -14.21
C GLN A 464 -24.00 24.30 -14.00
N HIS A 465 -23.05 24.54 -13.13
CA HIS A 465 -22.49 25.86 -12.81
C HIS A 465 -21.15 26.14 -13.51
N TYR A 466 -20.66 25.18 -14.32
CA TYR A 466 -19.47 25.36 -15.15
C TYR A 466 -19.88 25.75 -16.57
N GLY A 467 -19.12 26.62 -17.18
CA GLY A 467 -19.19 26.98 -18.59
C GLY A 467 -17.79 26.85 -19.19
N LYS A 468 -17.16 27.98 -19.50
CA LYS A 468 -15.77 27.99 -20.04
C LYS A 468 -14.72 27.41 -19.07
N GLU A 469 -15.03 27.33 -17.79
CA GLU A 469 -14.18 26.71 -16.79
C GLU A 469 -14.02 25.20 -17.00
N LEU A 470 -14.87 24.55 -17.81
CA LEU A 470 -14.70 23.16 -18.24
C LEU A 470 -13.36 22.96 -18.98
N ALA A 471 -12.94 23.95 -19.81
CA ALA A 471 -11.63 23.91 -20.45
C ALA A 471 -10.49 23.84 -19.42
N THR A 472 -10.58 24.66 -18.37
CA THR A 472 -9.56 24.69 -17.31
C THR A 472 -9.43 23.35 -16.58
N LEU A 473 -10.56 22.64 -16.37
CA LEU A 473 -10.52 21.30 -15.79
C LEU A 473 -9.87 20.29 -16.74
N GLY A 474 -10.14 20.39 -18.05
CA GLY A 474 -9.49 19.58 -19.07
C GLY A 474 -7.99 19.87 -19.17
N GLU A 475 -7.59 21.15 -19.21
CA GLU A 475 -6.19 21.58 -19.20
C GLU A 475 -5.44 21.05 -17.95
N GLN A 476 -6.07 21.14 -16.79
CA GLN A 476 -5.52 20.59 -15.55
C GLN A 476 -5.28 19.08 -15.65
N TYR A 477 -6.22 18.32 -16.26
CA TYR A 477 -6.04 16.89 -16.50
C TYR A 477 -4.84 16.63 -17.42
N ILE A 478 -4.73 17.35 -18.52
CA ILE A 478 -3.62 17.22 -19.47
C ILE A 478 -2.28 17.54 -18.83
N GLU A 479 -2.20 18.61 -18.02
CA GLU A 479 -0.99 19.03 -17.32
C GLU A 479 -0.56 18.01 -16.25
N THR A 480 -1.50 17.59 -15.40
CA THR A 480 -1.16 16.69 -14.28
C THR A 480 -0.81 15.29 -14.75
N THR A 481 -1.36 14.82 -15.86
CA THR A 481 -1.03 13.52 -16.45
C THR A 481 0.28 13.50 -17.24
N ALA A 482 0.86 14.68 -17.58
CA ALA A 482 2.13 14.78 -18.32
C ALA A 482 3.28 13.99 -17.69
N ARG A 483 3.31 13.90 -16.35
CA ARG A 483 4.33 13.13 -15.58
C ARG A 483 4.34 11.63 -15.86
N TYR A 484 3.27 11.05 -16.43
CA TYR A 484 3.16 9.63 -16.74
C TYR A 484 3.50 9.31 -18.20
N ARG A 485 3.65 10.35 -19.05
CA ARG A 485 3.88 10.22 -20.48
C ARG A 485 5.38 10.18 -20.80
N LYS A 486 5.71 9.55 -21.93
CA LYS A 486 7.07 9.43 -22.45
C LYS A 486 7.31 10.27 -23.71
N GLY A 487 6.27 10.96 -24.20
CA GLY A 487 6.33 11.88 -25.33
C GLY A 487 5.61 11.42 -26.60
N ALA A 488 4.87 10.31 -26.57
CA ALA A 488 3.99 9.93 -27.67
C ALA A 488 2.80 10.94 -27.81
N PRO A 489 2.23 11.09 -29.03
CA PRO A 489 1.08 11.97 -29.26
C PRO A 489 -0.13 11.62 -28.41
N HIS A 490 -0.38 10.32 -28.19
CA HIS A 490 -1.52 9.83 -27.41
C HIS A 490 -1.04 9.06 -26.18
N PHE A 491 -1.91 8.94 -25.18
CA PHE A 491 -1.67 8.15 -23.99
C PHE A 491 -2.96 7.49 -23.48
N THR A 492 -2.82 6.32 -22.86
CA THR A 492 -3.97 5.64 -22.25
C THR A 492 -4.23 6.14 -20.83
N ASP A 493 -5.49 6.23 -20.42
CA ASP A 493 -5.93 6.20 -19.01
C ASP A 493 -6.86 4.99 -18.88
N LYS A 494 -6.30 3.90 -18.31
CA LYS A 494 -7.06 2.68 -18.14
C LYS A 494 -7.53 2.56 -16.69
N MET A 495 -8.64 3.20 -16.39
CA MET A 495 -9.35 3.08 -15.12
C MET A 495 -10.76 2.54 -15.38
N PRO A 496 -11.04 1.25 -15.15
CA PRO A 496 -12.35 0.67 -15.44
C PRO A 496 -13.51 1.51 -14.90
N ASN A 497 -13.46 1.90 -13.65
CA ASN A 497 -14.53 2.66 -12.99
C ASN A 497 -14.75 4.08 -13.57
N ASN A 498 -13.90 4.56 -14.47
CA ASN A 498 -14.14 5.83 -15.19
C ASN A 498 -15.36 5.76 -16.12
N PHE A 499 -16.03 4.60 -16.26
CA PHE A 499 -17.32 4.54 -16.94
C PHE A 499 -18.36 5.48 -16.29
N ALA A 500 -18.32 5.66 -14.97
CA ALA A 500 -19.15 6.61 -14.24
C ALA A 500 -18.77 8.08 -14.51
N SER A 501 -17.62 8.33 -15.12
CA SER A 501 -17.11 9.69 -15.40
C SER A 501 -17.13 10.04 -16.90
N ILE A 502 -17.71 9.19 -17.76
CA ILE A 502 -17.75 9.42 -19.21
C ILE A 502 -18.37 10.79 -19.55
N GLY A 503 -19.44 11.16 -18.87
CA GLY A 503 -20.07 12.46 -19.09
C GLY A 503 -19.17 13.64 -18.71
N LEU A 504 -18.40 13.53 -17.62
CA LEU A 504 -17.38 14.51 -17.25
C LEU A 504 -16.26 14.56 -18.29
N ILE A 505 -15.76 13.41 -18.74
CA ILE A 505 -14.74 13.32 -19.80
C ILE A 505 -15.22 14.04 -21.05
N ALA A 506 -16.45 13.76 -21.51
CA ALA A 506 -17.02 14.39 -22.69
C ALA A 506 -17.16 15.92 -22.55
N ALA A 507 -17.45 16.40 -21.34
CA ALA A 507 -17.57 17.82 -21.06
C ALA A 507 -16.22 18.55 -21.00
N ILE A 508 -15.20 17.96 -20.37
CA ILE A 508 -13.90 18.64 -20.17
C ILE A 508 -12.88 18.34 -21.27
N LEU A 509 -13.01 17.19 -21.98
CA LEU A 509 -12.12 16.68 -23.03
C LEU A 509 -12.92 16.09 -24.18
N PRO A 510 -13.65 16.94 -24.94
CA PRO A 510 -14.64 16.50 -25.94
C PRO A 510 -14.03 15.69 -27.09
N ASN A 511 -12.72 15.83 -27.34
CA ASN A 511 -12.01 15.10 -28.39
C ASN A 511 -11.32 13.82 -27.90
N ALA A 512 -11.35 13.52 -26.60
CA ALA A 512 -10.79 12.29 -26.07
C ALA A 512 -11.47 11.05 -26.69
N THR A 513 -10.68 10.00 -26.89
CA THR A 513 -11.19 8.69 -27.34
C THR A 513 -11.66 7.86 -26.14
N ILE A 514 -12.82 7.21 -26.27
CA ILE A 514 -13.39 6.38 -25.19
C ILE A 514 -13.64 4.97 -25.71
N ILE A 515 -13.10 3.99 -24.99
CA ILE A 515 -13.22 2.56 -25.28
C ILE A 515 -13.80 1.88 -24.04
N ASN A 516 -14.92 1.18 -24.24
CA ASN A 516 -15.56 0.40 -23.20
C ASN A 516 -15.21 -1.09 -23.36
N ALA A 517 -14.47 -1.62 -22.40
CA ALA A 517 -14.11 -3.03 -22.34
C ALA A 517 -15.28 -3.85 -21.79
N ARG A 518 -15.88 -4.69 -22.61
CA ARG A 518 -17.03 -5.54 -22.27
C ARG A 518 -16.63 -7.00 -22.19
N ARG A 519 -17.35 -7.73 -21.35
CA ARG A 519 -17.22 -9.18 -21.21
C ARG A 519 -18.54 -9.77 -20.80
N HIS A 520 -18.73 -11.08 -21.04
CA HIS A 520 -19.91 -11.83 -20.59
C HIS A 520 -20.20 -11.53 -19.10
N PRO A 521 -21.44 -11.15 -18.71
CA PRO A 521 -21.74 -10.66 -17.35
C PRO A 521 -21.26 -11.59 -16.25
N LEU A 522 -21.55 -12.90 -16.37
CA LEU A 522 -21.13 -13.89 -15.36
C LEU A 522 -19.61 -14.10 -15.31
N ASP A 523 -18.91 -14.01 -16.44
CA ASP A 523 -17.43 -14.10 -16.43
C ASP A 523 -16.78 -12.87 -15.79
N SER A 524 -17.33 -11.68 -16.04
CA SER A 524 -16.86 -10.44 -15.42
C SER A 524 -17.09 -10.47 -13.91
N CYS A 525 -18.32 -10.78 -13.49
CA CYS A 525 -18.68 -10.86 -12.07
C CYS A 525 -17.90 -11.95 -11.34
N MET A 526 -17.81 -13.18 -11.88
CA MET A 526 -17.01 -14.23 -11.26
C MET A 526 -15.51 -13.88 -11.22
N GLY A 527 -15.01 -13.18 -12.25
CA GLY A 527 -13.65 -12.65 -12.29
C GLY A 527 -13.37 -11.65 -11.16
N CYS A 528 -14.36 -10.82 -10.82
CA CYS A 528 -14.31 -9.87 -9.68
C CYS A 528 -14.40 -10.62 -8.34
N PHE A 529 -15.36 -11.53 -8.19
CA PHE A 529 -15.60 -12.29 -6.96
C PHE A 529 -14.40 -13.12 -6.49
N LYS A 530 -13.58 -13.60 -7.44
CA LYS A 530 -12.34 -14.36 -7.19
C LYS A 530 -11.11 -13.47 -6.98
N GLN A 531 -11.24 -12.15 -7.07
CA GLN A 531 -10.11 -11.23 -6.96
C GLN A 531 -10.19 -10.44 -5.65
N LEU A 532 -9.19 -10.58 -4.80
CA LEU A 532 -9.05 -9.70 -3.64
C LEU A 532 -8.52 -8.35 -4.13
N PHE A 533 -9.35 -7.32 -4.04
CA PHE A 533 -8.97 -5.95 -4.33
C PHE A 533 -8.55 -5.23 -3.05
N TYR A 534 -7.47 -4.46 -3.11
CA TYR A 534 -7.01 -3.70 -1.95
C TYR A 534 -7.89 -2.47 -1.67
N LYS A 535 -8.40 -1.80 -2.71
CA LYS A 535 -9.25 -0.59 -2.62
C LYS A 535 -10.12 -0.45 -3.86
N GLY A 536 -11.24 0.26 -3.71
CA GLY A 536 -12.01 0.81 -4.82
C GLY A 536 -13.00 -0.14 -5.51
N GLN A 537 -13.16 -1.37 -4.99
CA GLN A 537 -14.06 -2.37 -5.58
C GLN A 537 -14.92 -3.05 -4.50
N SER A 538 -15.50 -2.24 -3.62
CA SER A 538 -16.21 -2.70 -2.41
C SER A 538 -17.45 -3.58 -2.70
N PHE A 539 -18.05 -3.44 -3.90
CA PHE A 539 -19.21 -4.19 -4.37
C PHE A 539 -18.90 -5.65 -4.77
N THR A 540 -17.62 -6.05 -4.80
CA THR A 540 -17.22 -7.34 -5.37
C THR A 540 -17.28 -8.52 -4.38
N TYR A 541 -17.59 -8.26 -3.12
CA TYR A 541 -17.52 -9.24 -2.04
C TYR A 541 -18.87 -9.92 -1.71
N ASP A 542 -19.92 -9.57 -2.44
CA ASP A 542 -21.24 -10.23 -2.40
C ASP A 542 -21.78 -10.44 -3.81
N LEU A 543 -22.42 -11.58 -4.09
CA LEU A 543 -22.90 -11.92 -5.43
C LEU A 543 -24.11 -11.08 -5.86
N VAL A 544 -24.98 -10.72 -4.92
CA VAL A 544 -26.17 -9.90 -5.19
C VAL A 544 -25.74 -8.48 -5.49
N GLU A 545 -24.93 -7.87 -4.60
CA GLU A 545 -24.40 -6.52 -4.76
C GLU A 545 -23.58 -6.37 -6.04
N LEU A 546 -22.81 -7.40 -6.39
CA LEU A 546 -22.04 -7.44 -7.63
C LEU A 546 -22.94 -7.47 -8.86
N GLY A 547 -24.04 -8.21 -8.81
CA GLY A 547 -25.07 -8.24 -9.86
C GLY A 547 -25.79 -6.90 -10.02
N GLU A 548 -26.19 -6.29 -8.90
CA GLU A 548 -26.82 -4.97 -8.87
C GLU A 548 -25.88 -3.89 -9.45
N TYR A 549 -24.61 -3.91 -9.05
CA TYR A 549 -23.62 -2.98 -9.61
C TYR A 549 -23.41 -3.17 -11.12
N TYR A 550 -23.48 -4.43 -11.60
CA TYR A 550 -23.41 -4.71 -13.04
C TYR A 550 -24.60 -4.14 -13.79
N LEU A 551 -25.82 -4.26 -13.25
CA LEU A 551 -27.04 -3.66 -13.86
C LEU A 551 -26.94 -2.14 -13.89
N GLU A 552 -26.43 -1.52 -12.85
CA GLU A 552 -26.20 -0.09 -12.78
C GLU A 552 -25.13 0.39 -13.82
N TYR A 553 -24.07 -0.39 -14.00
CA TYR A 553 -23.13 -0.16 -15.08
C TYR A 553 -23.79 -0.19 -16.46
N GLU A 554 -24.61 -1.20 -16.75
CA GLU A 554 -25.33 -1.31 -18.03
C GLU A 554 -26.28 -0.15 -18.24
N ARG A 555 -27.01 0.25 -17.20
CA ARG A 555 -27.94 1.39 -17.22
C ARG A 555 -27.22 2.69 -17.57
N LEU A 556 -26.11 2.93 -16.91
CA LEU A 556 -25.34 4.14 -17.11
C LEU A 556 -24.64 4.15 -18.48
N MET A 557 -24.11 3.01 -18.93
CA MET A 557 -23.53 2.89 -20.28
C MET A 557 -24.57 3.10 -21.38
N ALA A 558 -25.82 2.60 -21.20
CA ALA A 558 -26.91 2.85 -22.13
C ALA A 558 -27.20 4.36 -22.27
N HIS A 559 -27.23 5.10 -21.16
CA HIS A 559 -27.36 6.57 -21.17
C HIS A 559 -26.21 7.24 -21.93
N TRP A 560 -24.95 6.85 -21.67
CA TRP A 560 -23.81 7.44 -22.38
C TRP A 560 -23.85 7.16 -23.88
N HIS A 561 -24.25 5.98 -24.32
CA HIS A 561 -24.41 5.67 -25.73
C HIS A 561 -25.54 6.50 -26.40
N GLU A 562 -26.60 6.79 -25.65
CA GLU A 562 -27.72 7.61 -26.12
C GLU A 562 -27.29 9.05 -26.35
N ILE A 563 -26.60 9.68 -25.38
CA ILE A 563 -26.22 11.09 -25.44
C ILE A 563 -24.91 11.38 -26.17
N LEU A 564 -24.10 10.35 -26.43
CA LEU A 564 -22.78 10.43 -27.10
C LEU A 564 -22.70 9.41 -28.26
N PRO A 565 -23.61 9.51 -29.28
CA PRO A 565 -23.68 8.52 -30.34
C PRO A 565 -22.36 8.44 -31.13
N GLY A 566 -21.81 7.22 -31.23
CA GLY A 566 -20.57 6.94 -31.97
C GLY A 566 -19.26 7.36 -31.29
N LYS A 567 -19.30 7.96 -30.09
CA LYS A 567 -18.08 8.37 -29.33
C LYS A 567 -17.46 7.24 -28.53
N ILE A 568 -18.22 6.23 -28.16
CA ILE A 568 -17.78 5.12 -27.32
C ILE A 568 -17.72 3.86 -28.16
N LEU A 569 -16.56 3.22 -28.21
CA LEU A 569 -16.38 1.92 -28.86
C LEU A 569 -16.49 0.80 -27.83
N ASP A 570 -17.48 -0.07 -27.96
CA ASP A 570 -17.56 -1.32 -27.20
C ASP A 570 -16.65 -2.40 -27.80
N ILE A 571 -15.73 -2.94 -27.01
CA ILE A 571 -14.87 -4.07 -27.35
C ILE A 571 -15.20 -5.26 -26.45
N HIS A 572 -15.77 -6.31 -27.04
CA HIS A 572 -16.10 -7.54 -26.33
C HIS A 572 -14.87 -8.46 -26.24
N TYR A 573 -14.53 -8.87 -25.02
CA TYR A 573 -13.38 -9.74 -24.75
C TYR A 573 -13.45 -11.05 -25.55
N GLU A 574 -14.62 -11.67 -25.63
CA GLU A 574 -14.87 -12.92 -26.34
C GLU A 574 -14.61 -12.77 -27.83
N GLN A 575 -15.02 -11.66 -28.43
CA GLN A 575 -14.78 -11.34 -29.83
C GLN A 575 -13.29 -11.05 -30.09
N MET A 576 -12.64 -10.32 -29.16
CA MET A 576 -11.19 -10.08 -29.25
C MET A 576 -10.39 -11.37 -29.18
N VAL A 577 -10.82 -12.35 -28.37
CA VAL A 577 -10.18 -13.66 -28.28
C VAL A 577 -10.46 -14.52 -29.54
N ALA A 578 -11.66 -14.43 -30.10
CA ALA A 578 -12.04 -15.22 -31.29
C ALA A 578 -11.42 -14.68 -32.59
N ASP A 579 -11.28 -13.36 -32.70
CA ASP A 579 -10.78 -12.67 -33.91
C ASP A 579 -9.95 -11.45 -33.53
N GLN A 580 -8.75 -11.69 -33.06
CA GLN A 580 -7.84 -10.65 -32.58
C GLN A 580 -7.58 -9.58 -33.63
N GLU A 581 -7.31 -9.96 -34.90
CA GLU A 581 -6.89 -9.01 -35.92
C GLU A 581 -8.01 -8.03 -36.27
N ASN A 582 -9.23 -8.51 -36.58
CA ASN A 582 -10.33 -7.63 -36.96
C ASN A 582 -10.76 -6.74 -35.78
N GLN A 583 -10.79 -7.25 -34.54
CA GLN A 583 -11.12 -6.44 -33.38
C GLN A 583 -10.04 -5.40 -33.07
N THR A 584 -8.76 -5.75 -33.25
CA THR A 584 -7.66 -4.78 -33.11
C THR A 584 -7.73 -3.71 -34.21
N ARG A 585 -8.08 -4.06 -35.46
CA ARG A 585 -8.26 -3.06 -36.53
C ARG A 585 -9.36 -2.03 -36.19
N LYS A 586 -10.51 -2.49 -35.68
CA LYS A 586 -11.58 -1.60 -35.22
C LYS A 586 -11.11 -0.69 -34.10
N LEU A 587 -10.33 -1.22 -33.16
CA LEU A 587 -9.77 -0.49 -32.04
C LEU A 587 -8.82 0.63 -32.51
N ILE A 588 -7.89 0.32 -33.40
CA ILE A 588 -6.91 1.25 -33.97
C ILE A 588 -7.60 2.32 -34.83
N GLU A 589 -8.58 1.92 -35.65
CA GLU A 589 -9.37 2.85 -36.48
C GLU A 589 -10.16 3.84 -35.62
N HIS A 590 -10.80 3.36 -34.54
CA HIS A 590 -11.54 4.23 -33.62
C HIS A 590 -10.65 5.26 -32.91
N CYS A 591 -9.40 4.90 -32.63
CA CYS A 591 -8.39 5.80 -32.08
C CYS A 591 -7.78 6.76 -33.13
N GLY A 592 -8.18 6.69 -34.41
CA GLY A 592 -7.60 7.50 -35.49
C GLY A 592 -6.12 7.19 -35.78
N LEU A 593 -5.63 5.99 -35.37
CA LEU A 593 -4.24 5.62 -35.47
C LEU A 593 -3.95 4.85 -36.79
N PRO A 594 -2.77 5.02 -37.40
CA PRO A 594 -2.35 4.18 -38.52
C PRO A 594 -2.13 2.74 -38.04
N TRP A 595 -2.32 1.78 -38.97
CA TRP A 595 -2.08 0.38 -38.64
C TRP A 595 -0.58 0.06 -38.47
N GLU A 596 -0.24 -0.65 -37.40
CA GLU A 596 1.08 -1.22 -37.16
C GLU A 596 0.96 -2.71 -36.78
N ASP A 597 1.69 -3.62 -37.46
CA ASP A 597 1.61 -5.07 -37.18
C ASP A 597 2.05 -5.46 -35.76
N ARG A 598 2.83 -4.60 -35.11
CA ARG A 598 3.30 -4.85 -33.73
C ARG A 598 2.15 -4.90 -32.70
N VAL A 599 1.00 -4.28 -32.98
CA VAL A 599 -0.16 -4.31 -32.09
C VAL A 599 -0.73 -5.72 -31.92
N LEU A 600 -0.52 -6.60 -32.90
CA LEU A 600 -0.90 -8.01 -32.81
C LEU A 600 0.06 -8.83 -31.92
N ARG A 601 1.27 -8.32 -31.70
CA ARG A 601 2.30 -8.92 -30.83
C ARG A 601 2.48 -8.11 -29.55
N PHE A 602 1.39 -7.60 -28.98
CA PHE A 602 1.36 -6.78 -27.79
C PHE A 602 2.11 -7.38 -26.60
N TYR A 603 2.21 -8.71 -26.52
CA TYR A 603 2.89 -9.46 -25.46
C TYR A 603 4.43 -9.31 -25.51
N GLU A 604 5.00 -8.83 -26.62
CA GLU A 604 6.43 -8.52 -26.77
C GLU A 604 6.78 -7.11 -26.24
N THR A 605 5.78 -6.30 -25.90
CA THR A 605 6.01 -4.93 -25.44
C THR A 605 6.50 -4.91 -24.00
N ASP A 606 7.74 -4.42 -23.82
CA ASP A 606 8.37 -4.31 -22.51
C ASP A 606 7.92 -3.00 -21.81
N ARG A 607 7.01 -3.15 -20.86
CA ARG A 607 6.56 -2.08 -19.96
C ARG A 607 6.13 -2.65 -18.61
N ALA A 608 6.17 -1.81 -17.58
CA ALA A 608 5.58 -2.13 -16.28
C ALA A 608 4.05 -2.17 -16.40
N VAL A 609 3.42 -3.27 -15.98
CA VAL A 609 1.96 -3.44 -15.99
C VAL A 609 1.47 -3.58 -14.54
N ILE A 610 0.83 -2.52 -14.03
CA ILE A 610 0.41 -2.41 -12.62
C ILE A 610 -1.05 -2.87 -12.49
N THR A 611 -1.36 -4.14 -12.76
CA THR A 611 -2.71 -4.70 -12.63
C THR A 611 -2.67 -6.16 -12.20
N ALA A 612 -3.80 -6.68 -11.70
CA ALA A 612 -3.97 -8.10 -11.40
C ALA A 612 -3.86 -9.01 -12.64
N SER A 613 -3.86 -8.44 -13.85
CA SER A 613 -3.77 -9.15 -15.13
C SER A 613 -2.39 -9.03 -15.79
N SER A 614 -1.37 -8.51 -15.09
CA SER A 614 -0.05 -8.20 -15.65
C SER A 614 0.61 -9.38 -16.36
N GLU A 615 0.51 -10.59 -15.81
CA GLU A 615 1.10 -11.79 -16.43
C GLU A 615 0.32 -12.28 -17.64
N GLN A 616 -1.00 -12.09 -17.62
CA GLN A 616 -1.88 -12.56 -18.68
C GLN A 616 -1.63 -11.83 -20.00
N VAL A 617 -1.24 -10.55 -19.95
CA VAL A 617 -0.96 -9.73 -21.13
C VAL A 617 0.49 -9.82 -21.63
N ARG A 618 1.33 -10.58 -20.95
CA ARG A 618 2.70 -10.93 -21.40
C ARG A 618 2.77 -12.24 -22.20
N GLN A 619 1.62 -12.77 -22.56
CA GLN A 619 1.46 -13.99 -23.34
C GLN A 619 0.52 -13.73 -24.52
N PRO A 620 0.61 -14.50 -25.63
CA PRO A 620 -0.38 -14.47 -26.70
C PRO A 620 -1.80 -14.69 -26.16
N ILE A 621 -2.79 -14.19 -26.87
CA ILE A 621 -4.20 -14.36 -26.49
C ILE A 621 -4.54 -15.87 -26.37
N TYR A 622 -5.28 -16.20 -25.31
CA TYR A 622 -5.75 -17.56 -25.04
C TYR A 622 -7.23 -17.59 -24.66
N SER A 623 -7.92 -18.69 -25.01
CA SER A 623 -9.39 -18.80 -24.85
C SER A 623 -9.85 -19.36 -23.50
N LYS A 624 -8.95 -19.83 -22.63
CA LYS A 624 -9.30 -20.52 -21.36
C LYS A 624 -10.17 -19.70 -20.39
N SER A 625 -10.20 -18.40 -20.58
CA SER A 625 -10.96 -17.46 -19.72
C SER A 625 -12.38 -17.19 -20.24
N VAL A 626 -12.70 -17.56 -21.48
CA VAL A 626 -14.05 -17.43 -22.05
C VAL A 626 -14.95 -18.51 -21.47
N ASN A 627 -16.14 -18.13 -21.06
CA ASN A 627 -17.13 -19.02 -20.42
C ASN A 627 -16.62 -19.74 -19.16
N SER A 628 -15.63 -19.15 -18.47
CA SER A 628 -15.05 -19.76 -17.27
C SER A 628 -16.03 -19.83 -16.09
N TRP A 629 -17.07 -18.98 -16.08
CA TRP A 629 -18.16 -18.97 -15.10
C TRP A 629 -18.94 -20.29 -15.04
N ARG A 630 -19.03 -21.03 -16.16
CA ARG A 630 -19.75 -22.33 -16.23
C ARG A 630 -19.22 -23.35 -15.23
N ARG A 631 -17.94 -23.27 -14.88
CA ARG A 631 -17.31 -24.14 -13.88
C ARG A 631 -17.88 -23.92 -12.47
N PHE A 632 -18.51 -22.77 -12.25
CA PHE A 632 -19.11 -22.35 -10.98
C PHE A 632 -20.63 -22.16 -11.06
N GLU A 633 -21.26 -22.52 -12.19
CA GLU A 633 -22.66 -22.21 -12.50
C GLU A 633 -23.62 -22.65 -11.38
N SER A 634 -23.40 -23.83 -10.78
CA SER A 634 -24.20 -24.37 -9.67
C SER A 634 -24.21 -23.47 -8.41
N HIS A 635 -23.22 -22.62 -8.25
CA HIS A 635 -23.05 -21.72 -7.11
C HIS A 635 -23.51 -20.28 -7.41
N LEU A 636 -23.77 -19.94 -8.68
CA LEU A 636 -24.04 -18.56 -9.11
C LEU A 636 -25.53 -18.20 -9.09
N LYS A 637 -26.39 -19.04 -8.52
CA LYS A 637 -27.83 -18.79 -8.51
C LYS A 637 -28.21 -17.37 -8.04
N PRO A 638 -27.68 -16.82 -6.91
CA PRO A 638 -28.03 -15.47 -6.47
C PRO A 638 -27.66 -14.40 -7.52
N LEU A 639 -26.50 -14.53 -8.16
CA LEU A 639 -26.03 -13.62 -9.20
C LEU A 639 -26.87 -13.73 -10.48
N ILE A 640 -27.23 -14.97 -10.88
CA ILE A 640 -28.05 -15.23 -12.07
C ILE A 640 -29.46 -14.65 -11.89
N GLU A 641 -30.07 -14.77 -10.71
CA GLU A 641 -31.38 -14.20 -10.40
C GLU A 641 -31.39 -12.67 -10.56
N VAL A 642 -30.35 -11.99 -10.08
CA VAL A 642 -30.23 -10.53 -10.24
C VAL A 642 -30.00 -10.14 -11.70
N LEU A 643 -29.15 -10.86 -12.41
CA LEU A 643 -28.78 -10.55 -13.80
C LEU A 643 -29.76 -11.12 -14.85
N GLU A 644 -30.81 -11.84 -14.43
CA GLU A 644 -31.75 -12.50 -15.35
C GLU A 644 -32.25 -11.61 -16.49
N PRO A 645 -32.69 -10.33 -16.25
CA PRO A 645 -33.18 -9.47 -17.31
C PRO A 645 -32.16 -9.19 -18.43
N LEU A 646 -30.88 -9.23 -18.08
CA LEU A 646 -29.78 -9.04 -19.02
C LEU A 646 -29.39 -10.36 -19.69
N LEU A 647 -29.28 -11.44 -18.91
CA LEU A 647 -28.86 -12.75 -19.42
C LEU A 647 -29.83 -13.32 -20.44
N ARG A 648 -31.14 -13.08 -20.30
CA ARG A 648 -32.13 -13.49 -21.28
C ARG A 648 -32.01 -12.79 -22.64
N LYS A 649 -31.28 -11.69 -22.75
CA LYS A 649 -31.00 -10.98 -24.01
C LYS A 649 -29.80 -11.58 -24.77
N LEU A 650 -29.00 -12.40 -24.11
CA LEU A 650 -27.85 -13.05 -24.73
C LEU A 650 -28.28 -14.21 -25.65
N PRO A 651 -27.43 -14.63 -26.59
CA PRO A 651 -27.63 -15.86 -27.35
C PRO A 651 -27.86 -17.05 -26.42
N ARG A 652 -28.69 -18.00 -26.86
CA ARG A 652 -29.11 -19.12 -26.00
C ARG A 652 -27.96 -19.96 -25.48
N ASP A 653 -26.94 -20.15 -26.29
CA ASP A 653 -25.69 -20.88 -25.94
C ASP A 653 -24.80 -20.13 -24.95
N GLU A 654 -25.00 -18.84 -24.77
CA GLU A 654 -24.31 -18.01 -23.80
C GLU A 654 -25.09 -17.90 -22.45
N GLN A 655 -26.36 -18.30 -22.42
CA GLN A 655 -27.19 -18.23 -21.21
C GLN A 655 -26.86 -19.35 -20.20
N PRO A 656 -27.11 -19.12 -18.89
CA PRO A 656 -27.04 -20.18 -17.87
C PRO A 656 -28.09 -21.28 -18.12
N THR A 657 -27.72 -22.51 -17.78
CA THR A 657 -28.61 -23.68 -17.98
C THR A 657 -29.93 -23.54 -17.22
N VAL A 658 -29.92 -22.87 -16.07
CA VAL A 658 -31.10 -22.67 -15.20
C VAL A 658 -32.17 -21.77 -15.85
N LEU A 659 -31.86 -21.02 -16.89
CA LEU A 659 -32.78 -20.13 -17.62
C LEU A 659 -33.49 -20.83 -18.78
N HIS A 660 -33.16 -22.07 -19.06
CA HIS A 660 -33.79 -22.93 -20.07
C HIS A 660 -34.74 -23.90 -19.41
#